data_0bcef810bf5d8176d0f54a58845e73b1
#
_entry.id   0bcef810bf5d8176d0f54a58845e73b1
#
_cell.length_a   1.000
_cell.length_b   1.000
_cell.length_c   1.000
_cell.angle_alpha   90.00
_cell.angle_beta   90.00
_cell.angle_gamma   90.00
#
_symmetry.space_group_name_H-M   'P 1'
#
loop_
_entity.id
_entity.type
_entity.pdbx_description
1 polymer ?
#
loop_
_entity_poly.entity_id
_entity_poly.type
_entity_poly.pdbx_seq_one_letter_code
_entity_poly.pdbx_strand_id
1 'polypeptide(L)'
;MVQASCALMALAIAGFAIAQCPLADPGRLASRAEGQADSSRAHLEPYEVDDSHGYLTSDVGGPIEDQNSLKAGERGPTLLEDFIFRQKITHFDHERVPERAVHARGAGAHGTFTSYGDYSNVTAASFLGAKGKKTPVFVRFSTVAGSRGSADTARDVHGFATRLYTDEGNFDIVGNNIPVFFIQDAIQFPDLIHSVKPRSDNEIPQAATAHDSAWDFFSQETSTLHTLFWAMAGYGIPRSFRHMDGFGVHTYRMVNHNGESKLVKWHWKTKQGKASLVWDEAQHIAGKNADFHRQDLYDAIESGNYPEWELNVQIINEDQALAFGFDVLDPTKIIPQEYAPLFPLGVMRLDANPTNFFAETEQVMFQPGHIVRGIDFTEDPLLQGRIFSYLDTQLNRHGGPNFEQLPINRPVVPIHNNNRDGAGQNFIHKNTAPYSPNSLNKGFPKQANQTTGKGFFTAPGRPVTGALGRRRSKTFADHWSQPRLFYNSIKPIEQQFLINAIQFETSHLSKAVQQNVLTQLNKISHDIAVRVGRALGLEAPAADTAYYHDNKTDGLSIFGEELPTIATLVVGVLTSTHSSSSLAQAESLKNEFKSSNVTVVTVGETLAEGIDQTYSAADAVAFDGIVVTDGAEKLINGKKSTLYPPGRPAQIVRDGYNWGKPLGFLGNAANVIQAAGAHKGSGIYAQKNPGDLVRDFKKGLATFKFTDRFALDGQE
;
A
#
# COMPACT_ATOMS: atom_id res chain seq x y z
N MET A 1 -8.04 -61.14 -5.15
CA MET A 1 -7.03 -60.57 -4.24
C MET A 1 -6.18 -59.50 -4.97
N VAL A 2 -6.79 -58.65 -5.76
CA VAL A 2 -6.08 -57.57 -6.51
C VAL A 2 -6.77 -56.18 -6.31
N GLN A 3 -7.83 -56.12 -5.55
CA GLN A 3 -8.56 -54.87 -5.29
C GLN A 3 -8.29 -54.19 -3.93
N ALA A 4 -7.44 -54.77 -3.11
CA ALA A 4 -7.12 -54.19 -1.77
C ALA A 4 -5.82 -53.40 -1.69
N SER A 5 -5.00 -53.36 -2.77
CA SER A 5 -3.69 -52.69 -2.77
C SER A 5 -3.70 -51.27 -3.32
N CYS A 6 -4.75 -50.85 -4.00
CA CYS A 6 -4.82 -49.47 -4.54
C CYS A 6 -5.36 -48.42 -3.57
N ALA A 7 -6.02 -48.86 -2.48
CA ALA A 7 -6.56 -47.92 -1.49
C ALA A 7 -5.54 -47.42 -0.44
N LEU A 8 -4.42 -48.14 -0.27
CA LEU A 8 -3.38 -47.74 0.69
C LEU A 8 -2.26 -46.88 0.07
N MET A 9 -2.17 -46.78 -1.26
CA MET A 9 -1.20 -45.88 -1.93
C MET A 9 -1.75 -44.47 -2.14
N ALA A 10 -3.06 -44.28 -2.09
CA ALA A 10 -3.67 -42.95 -2.23
C ALA A 10 -3.61 -42.11 -0.93
N LEU A 11 -3.35 -42.75 0.22
CA LEU A 11 -3.23 -42.02 1.50
C LEU A 11 -1.78 -41.60 1.85
N ALA A 12 -0.79 -42.04 1.09
CA ALA A 12 0.62 -41.72 1.37
C ALA A 12 1.16 -40.51 0.58
N ILE A 13 0.38 -39.95 -0.36
CA ILE A 13 0.80 -38.79 -1.18
C ILE A 13 0.17 -37.48 -0.64
N ALA A 14 -0.75 -37.55 0.32
CA ALA A 14 -1.35 -36.37 0.97
C ALA A 14 -0.48 -35.74 2.07
N GLY A 15 0.77 -36.15 2.21
CA GLY A 15 1.66 -35.80 3.32
C GLY A 15 2.84 -34.88 3.00
N PHE A 16 2.93 -34.28 1.83
CA PHE A 16 3.88 -33.19 1.61
C PHE A 16 3.17 -31.88 1.97
N ALA A 17 3.39 -31.47 3.20
CA ALA A 17 2.99 -30.18 3.70
C ALA A 17 3.48 -29.09 2.74
N ILE A 18 2.56 -28.44 2.06
CA ILE A 18 2.74 -27.07 1.65
C ILE A 18 3.20 -26.35 2.92
N ALA A 19 4.37 -25.74 2.88
CA ALA A 19 4.82 -24.85 3.95
C ALA A 19 3.85 -23.68 3.98
N GLN A 20 2.72 -23.84 4.68
CA GLN A 20 1.77 -22.77 4.91
C GLN A 20 2.47 -21.76 5.81
N CYS A 21 2.41 -20.49 5.42
CA CYS A 21 2.70 -19.40 6.33
C CYS A 21 1.98 -19.71 7.67
N PRO A 22 2.68 -19.75 8.81
CA PRO A 22 2.07 -20.11 10.10
C PRO A 22 0.88 -19.23 10.51
N LEU A 23 0.67 -18.14 9.78
CA LEU A 23 -0.40 -17.17 9.98
C LEU A 23 -1.52 -17.27 8.91
N ALA A 24 -1.38 -18.15 7.92
CA ALA A 24 -2.44 -18.40 6.96
C ALA A 24 -3.42 -19.43 7.52
N ASP A 25 -4.64 -18.99 7.76
CA ASP A 25 -5.74 -19.86 8.15
C ASP A 25 -6.38 -20.51 6.91
N PRO A 26 -6.28 -21.83 6.71
CA PRO A 26 -6.93 -22.51 5.58
C PRO A 26 -8.46 -22.45 5.61
N GLY A 27 -9.06 -22.18 6.77
CA GLY A 27 -10.51 -22.02 6.92
C GLY A 27 -11.01 -20.62 6.58
N ARG A 28 -10.13 -19.67 6.32
CA ARG A 28 -10.49 -18.29 5.96
C ARG A 28 -10.83 -18.08 4.49
N LEU A 29 -10.48 -19.00 3.63
CA LEU A 29 -10.92 -18.98 2.24
C LEU A 29 -12.42 -19.28 2.22
N ALA A 30 -13.23 -18.24 2.44
CA ALA A 30 -14.64 -18.33 2.13
C ALA A 30 -14.75 -18.78 0.66
N SER A 31 -15.45 -19.87 0.40
CA SER A 31 -15.79 -20.28 -0.94
C SER A 31 -16.36 -19.07 -1.66
N ARG A 32 -15.71 -18.65 -2.73
CA ARG A 32 -16.21 -17.61 -3.64
C ARG A 32 -17.68 -17.89 -3.90
N ALA A 33 -18.57 -16.96 -3.63
CA ALA A 33 -19.97 -17.12 -3.92
C ALA A 33 -20.12 -17.36 -5.44
N GLU A 34 -20.41 -18.59 -5.83
CA GLU A 34 -20.67 -18.94 -7.22
C GLU A 34 -21.82 -18.07 -7.72
N GLY A 35 -21.59 -17.22 -8.71
CA GLY A 35 -22.66 -16.66 -9.52
C GLY A 35 -22.78 -15.15 -9.65
N GLN A 36 -21.86 -14.32 -9.17
CA GLN A 36 -21.85 -12.90 -9.55
C GLN A 36 -20.66 -12.65 -10.48
N ALA A 37 -20.93 -12.51 -11.79
CA ALA A 37 -19.95 -11.99 -12.74
C ALA A 37 -19.40 -10.67 -12.17
N ASP A 38 -18.10 -10.65 -11.93
CA ASP A 38 -17.41 -9.55 -11.30
C ASP A 38 -17.32 -8.40 -12.29
N SER A 39 -18.29 -7.50 -12.26
CA SER A 39 -18.46 -6.43 -13.27
C SER A 39 -17.24 -5.50 -13.36
N SER A 40 -16.43 -5.41 -12.28
CA SER A 40 -15.21 -4.60 -12.27
C SER A 40 -14.08 -5.20 -13.11
N ARG A 41 -14.13 -6.50 -13.40
CA ARG A 41 -13.13 -7.26 -14.18
C ARG A 41 -13.61 -7.71 -15.57
N ALA A 42 -14.85 -7.43 -15.95
CA ALA A 42 -15.46 -7.93 -17.19
C ALA A 42 -14.62 -7.63 -18.45
N HIS A 43 -13.82 -6.57 -18.45
CA HIS A 43 -12.93 -6.23 -19.57
C HIS A 43 -11.75 -7.20 -19.72
N LEU A 44 -11.43 -8.03 -18.73
CA LEU A 44 -10.37 -9.05 -18.77
C LEU A 44 -10.89 -10.44 -19.21
N GLU A 45 -12.19 -10.72 -19.06
CA GLU A 45 -12.79 -12.01 -19.41
C GLU A 45 -12.36 -12.57 -20.79
N PRO A 46 -12.24 -11.76 -21.87
CA PRO A 46 -11.81 -12.27 -23.16
C PRO A 46 -10.38 -12.84 -23.21
N TYR A 47 -9.59 -12.60 -22.17
CA TYR A 47 -8.18 -13.02 -22.08
C TYR A 47 -7.95 -14.11 -21.03
N GLU A 48 -9.00 -14.53 -20.32
CA GLU A 48 -8.90 -15.59 -19.32
C GLU A 48 -8.86 -16.96 -20.01
N VAL A 49 -8.02 -17.84 -19.49
CA VAL A 49 -7.89 -19.24 -19.95
C VAL A 49 -8.21 -20.14 -18.77
N ASP A 50 -9.17 -21.05 -18.97
CA ASP A 50 -9.52 -22.07 -17.97
C ASP A 50 -8.88 -23.41 -18.38
N ASP A 51 -7.85 -23.80 -17.65
CA ASP A 51 -7.11 -25.06 -17.85
C ASP A 51 -7.64 -26.22 -17.00
N SER A 52 -8.74 -26.04 -16.24
CA SER A 52 -9.21 -27.01 -15.22
C SER A 52 -9.60 -28.37 -15.80
N HIS A 53 -9.87 -28.46 -17.10
CA HIS A 53 -10.27 -29.70 -17.80
C HIS A 53 -9.43 -29.99 -19.04
N GLY A 54 -8.33 -29.23 -19.26
CA GLY A 54 -7.46 -29.37 -20.41
C GLY A 54 -6.39 -30.46 -20.24
N TYR A 55 -5.98 -31.10 -21.33
CA TYR A 55 -4.74 -31.86 -21.37
C TYR A 55 -3.55 -30.93 -21.56
N LEU A 56 -2.37 -31.31 -21.03
CA LEU A 56 -1.15 -30.58 -21.32
C LEU A 56 -0.87 -30.52 -22.81
N THR A 57 -0.46 -29.34 -23.27
CA THR A 57 -0.05 -29.12 -24.66
C THR A 57 1.35 -28.49 -24.72
N SER A 58 1.98 -28.62 -25.89
CA SER A 58 3.12 -27.77 -26.24
C SER A 58 2.67 -26.32 -26.46
N ASP A 59 3.63 -25.40 -26.58
CA ASP A 59 3.34 -23.97 -26.86
C ASP A 59 2.56 -23.72 -28.16
N VAL A 60 2.52 -24.72 -29.06
CA VAL A 60 1.79 -24.68 -30.33
C VAL A 60 0.53 -25.54 -30.34
N GLY A 61 0.06 -25.99 -29.16
CA GLY A 61 -1.23 -26.66 -28.98
C GLY A 61 -1.21 -28.16 -29.18
N GLY A 62 -0.08 -28.81 -29.46
CA GLY A 62 0.01 -30.27 -29.58
C GLY A 62 -0.09 -30.96 -28.21
N PRO A 63 -1.04 -31.91 -27.98
CA PRO A 63 -1.19 -32.59 -26.71
C PRO A 63 0.05 -33.42 -26.36
N ILE A 64 0.42 -33.40 -25.09
CA ILE A 64 1.62 -34.05 -24.56
C ILE A 64 1.22 -35.30 -23.78
N GLU A 65 1.74 -36.46 -24.18
CA GLU A 65 1.50 -37.74 -23.52
C GLU A 65 2.42 -37.95 -22.31
N ASP A 66 3.70 -37.58 -22.45
CA ASP A 66 4.73 -37.84 -21.46
C ASP A 66 5.58 -36.57 -21.20
N GLN A 67 5.87 -36.28 -19.92
CA GLN A 67 6.70 -35.16 -19.52
C GLN A 67 8.15 -35.56 -19.15
N ASN A 68 8.53 -36.83 -19.30
CA ASN A 68 9.93 -37.23 -19.19
C ASN A 68 10.71 -36.72 -20.41
N SER A 69 11.96 -36.31 -20.20
CA SER A 69 12.81 -35.89 -21.30
C SER A 69 13.17 -37.06 -22.18
N LEU A 70 13.21 -36.84 -23.51
CA LEU A 70 13.64 -37.82 -24.50
C LEU A 70 15.12 -38.19 -24.31
N LYS A 71 15.41 -39.48 -24.16
CA LYS A 71 16.76 -39.97 -23.83
C LYS A 71 17.19 -41.05 -24.79
N ALA A 72 18.49 -41.13 -25.04
CA ALA A 72 19.10 -42.25 -25.71
C ALA A 72 19.44 -43.34 -24.65
N GLY A 73 18.58 -44.37 -24.55
CA GLY A 73 18.67 -45.41 -23.54
C GLY A 73 18.12 -44.97 -22.18
N GLU A 74 18.13 -45.90 -21.20
CA GLU A 74 17.48 -45.71 -19.89
C GLU A 74 18.10 -44.57 -19.04
N ARG A 75 19.40 -44.33 -19.17
CA ARG A 75 20.15 -43.38 -18.34
C ARG A 75 20.59 -42.08 -19.04
N GLY A 76 20.13 -41.89 -20.26
CA GLY A 76 20.48 -40.72 -21.04
C GLY A 76 21.63 -40.92 -21.99
N PRO A 77 22.12 -39.91 -22.77
CA PRO A 77 21.84 -38.48 -22.63
C PRO A 77 20.47 -38.07 -23.10
N THR A 78 20.01 -36.91 -22.57
CA THR A 78 18.83 -36.19 -23.08
C THR A 78 19.14 -35.63 -24.48
N LEU A 79 18.22 -35.76 -25.40
CA LEU A 79 18.40 -35.38 -26.81
C LEU A 79 17.86 -33.95 -27.04
N LEU A 80 18.58 -33.14 -27.81
CA LEU A 80 18.16 -31.76 -28.13
C LEU A 80 16.97 -31.68 -29.10
N GLU A 81 16.61 -32.79 -29.78
CA GLU A 81 15.38 -32.90 -30.59
C GLU A 81 14.10 -32.92 -29.73
N ASP A 82 14.23 -33.10 -28.40
CA ASP A 82 13.12 -32.99 -27.47
C ASP A 82 12.62 -31.52 -27.39
N PHE A 83 11.65 -31.20 -28.26
CA PHE A 83 11.10 -29.85 -28.31
C PHE A 83 10.26 -29.51 -27.09
N ILE A 84 9.65 -30.48 -26.42
CA ILE A 84 8.88 -30.31 -25.19
C ILE A 84 9.81 -29.84 -24.05
N PHE A 85 10.94 -30.53 -23.88
CA PHE A 85 11.97 -30.15 -22.93
C PHE A 85 12.48 -28.71 -23.20
N ARG A 86 12.84 -28.42 -24.46
CA ARG A 86 13.36 -27.11 -24.85
C ARG A 86 12.36 -25.99 -24.61
N GLN A 87 11.08 -26.14 -25.02
CA GLN A 87 10.04 -25.13 -24.77
C GLN A 87 9.87 -24.87 -23.29
N LYS A 88 9.75 -25.92 -22.47
CA LYS A 88 9.53 -25.81 -21.03
C LYS A 88 10.69 -25.12 -20.32
N ILE A 89 11.93 -25.47 -20.62
CA ILE A 89 13.12 -24.86 -20.01
C ILE A 89 13.31 -23.44 -20.52
N THR A 90 13.20 -23.20 -21.82
CA THR A 90 13.34 -21.86 -22.40
C THR A 90 12.33 -20.88 -21.83
N HIS A 91 11.07 -21.29 -21.67
CA HIS A 91 10.05 -20.43 -21.06
C HIS A 91 10.41 -20.12 -19.61
N PHE A 92 10.75 -21.14 -18.82
CA PHE A 92 11.12 -20.98 -17.41
C PHE A 92 12.32 -20.03 -17.24
N ASP A 93 13.34 -20.15 -18.06
CA ASP A 93 14.55 -19.29 -18.01
C ASP A 93 14.22 -17.80 -18.24
N HIS A 94 13.07 -17.49 -18.87
CA HIS A 94 12.66 -16.12 -19.25
C HIS A 94 11.36 -15.65 -18.58
N GLU A 95 10.86 -16.34 -17.56
CA GLU A 95 9.65 -15.93 -16.81
C GLU A 95 9.86 -14.71 -15.93
N ARG A 96 11.11 -14.31 -15.69
CA ARG A 96 11.41 -13.15 -14.86
C ARG A 96 11.48 -11.89 -15.72
N VAL A 97 10.78 -10.85 -15.25
CA VAL A 97 10.88 -9.50 -15.80
C VAL A 97 11.61 -8.61 -14.82
N PRO A 98 12.28 -7.54 -15.27
CA PRO A 98 12.85 -6.55 -14.36
C PRO A 98 11.81 -6.03 -13.37
N GLU A 99 12.16 -5.93 -12.10
CA GLU A 99 11.28 -5.28 -11.13
C GLU A 99 11.16 -3.78 -11.42
N ARG A 100 10.13 -3.12 -10.89
CA ARG A 100 10.00 -1.66 -10.99
C ARG A 100 11.19 -1.00 -10.30
N ALA A 101 11.71 0.07 -10.89
CA ALA A 101 12.83 0.85 -10.33
C ALA A 101 12.55 1.32 -8.89
N VAL A 102 11.30 1.67 -8.62
CA VAL A 102 10.70 1.89 -7.30
C VAL A 102 9.32 1.25 -7.26
N HIS A 103 8.77 1.02 -6.07
CA HIS A 103 7.49 0.32 -5.90
C HIS A 103 7.51 -1.15 -6.39
N ALA A 104 8.65 -1.83 -6.30
CA ALA A 104 8.80 -3.19 -6.78
C ALA A 104 7.85 -4.16 -6.05
N ARG A 105 7.77 -4.04 -4.72
CA ARG A 105 6.85 -4.81 -3.89
C ARG A 105 5.47 -4.15 -3.84
N GLY A 106 4.39 -4.91 -4.11
CA GLY A 106 3.04 -4.38 -4.02
C GLY A 106 1.96 -5.42 -4.25
N ALA A 107 0.70 -5.01 -4.11
CA ALA A 107 -0.49 -5.81 -4.34
C ALA A 107 -1.54 -4.99 -5.08
N GLY A 108 -2.32 -5.63 -5.94
CA GLY A 108 -3.38 -5.00 -6.71
C GLY A 108 -4.76 -5.52 -6.36
N ALA A 109 -5.78 -4.73 -6.69
CA ALA A 109 -7.18 -5.13 -6.60
C ALA A 109 -8.02 -4.39 -7.65
N HIS A 110 -9.08 -5.04 -8.10
CA HIS A 110 -10.10 -4.46 -8.96
C HIS A 110 -11.23 -3.85 -8.15
N GLY A 111 -11.95 -2.93 -8.76
CA GLY A 111 -13.10 -2.32 -8.16
C GLY A 111 -13.84 -1.38 -9.07
N THR A 112 -14.71 -0.57 -8.46
CA THR A 112 -15.54 0.38 -9.18
C THR A 112 -15.50 1.74 -8.49
N PHE A 113 -15.26 2.79 -9.26
CA PHE A 113 -15.49 4.16 -8.85
C PHE A 113 -16.91 4.58 -9.21
N THR A 114 -17.63 5.22 -8.28
CA THR A 114 -18.97 5.75 -8.48
C THR A 114 -19.00 7.24 -8.18
N SER A 115 -19.35 8.07 -9.16
CA SER A 115 -19.45 9.52 -9.01
C SER A 115 -20.65 9.92 -8.14
N TYR A 116 -20.47 10.90 -7.25
CA TYR A 116 -21.54 11.44 -6.40
C TYR A 116 -22.45 12.44 -7.12
N GLY A 117 -21.96 13.07 -8.19
CA GLY A 117 -22.67 14.16 -8.85
C GLY A 117 -22.32 14.33 -10.33
N ASP A 118 -22.83 15.42 -10.90
CA ASP A 118 -22.41 15.99 -12.17
C ASP A 118 -21.48 17.17 -11.85
N TYR A 119 -20.23 17.06 -12.29
CA TYR A 119 -19.18 18.06 -12.06
C TYR A 119 -18.75 18.76 -13.34
N SER A 120 -19.62 18.79 -14.35
CA SER A 120 -19.37 19.40 -15.66
C SER A 120 -19.06 20.91 -15.60
N ASN A 121 -19.43 21.55 -14.50
CA ASN A 121 -19.06 22.95 -14.22
C ASN A 121 -17.56 23.12 -13.88
N VAL A 122 -16.87 22.07 -13.45
CA VAL A 122 -15.45 22.11 -13.07
C VAL A 122 -14.58 21.39 -14.10
N THR A 123 -15.07 20.28 -14.65
CA THR A 123 -14.29 19.43 -15.57
C THR A 123 -15.17 18.86 -16.69
N ALA A 124 -14.59 18.73 -17.89
CA ALA A 124 -15.22 18.03 -19.00
C ALA A 124 -15.05 16.50 -18.95
N ALA A 125 -14.39 15.96 -17.91
CA ALA A 125 -14.10 14.53 -17.76
C ALA A 125 -15.39 13.72 -17.57
N SER A 126 -15.66 12.79 -18.49
CA SER A 126 -16.96 12.12 -18.55
C SER A 126 -17.23 11.22 -17.35
N PHE A 127 -16.20 10.66 -16.70
CA PHE A 127 -16.37 9.81 -15.51
C PHE A 127 -16.94 10.58 -14.30
N LEU A 128 -16.89 11.91 -14.32
CA LEU A 128 -17.46 12.83 -13.34
C LEU A 128 -18.72 13.58 -13.86
N GLY A 129 -19.22 13.23 -15.05
CA GLY A 129 -20.30 13.97 -15.72
C GLY A 129 -21.72 13.55 -15.36
N ALA A 130 -21.92 12.64 -14.41
CA ALA A 130 -23.26 12.25 -13.95
C ALA A 130 -23.24 11.57 -12.58
N LYS A 131 -24.26 11.85 -11.77
CA LYS A 131 -24.47 11.14 -10.48
C LYS A 131 -24.66 9.65 -10.69
N GLY A 132 -23.95 8.83 -9.92
CA GLY A 132 -24.05 7.38 -9.97
C GLY A 132 -23.34 6.75 -11.16
N LYS A 133 -22.62 7.52 -11.97
CA LYS A 133 -21.80 6.97 -13.06
C LYS A 133 -20.71 6.08 -12.49
N LYS A 134 -20.66 4.84 -12.99
CA LYS A 134 -19.68 3.82 -12.57
C LYS A 134 -18.56 3.73 -13.59
N THR A 135 -17.33 3.59 -13.08
CA THR A 135 -16.11 3.43 -13.87
C THR A 135 -15.29 2.29 -13.26
N PRO A 136 -14.95 1.23 -13.99
CA PRO A 136 -14.06 0.19 -13.48
C PRO A 136 -12.70 0.76 -13.10
N VAL A 137 -12.10 0.23 -12.03
CA VAL A 137 -10.78 0.65 -11.57
C VAL A 137 -9.87 -0.55 -11.29
N PHE A 138 -8.57 -0.32 -11.43
CA PHE A 138 -7.54 -1.18 -10.86
C PHE A 138 -6.62 -0.34 -10.00
N VAL A 139 -6.40 -0.77 -8.77
CA VAL A 139 -5.51 -0.09 -7.83
C VAL A 139 -4.33 -0.98 -7.52
N ARG A 140 -3.13 -0.39 -7.42
CA ARG A 140 -1.95 -1.06 -6.91
C ARG A 140 -1.37 -0.28 -5.75
N PHE A 141 -1.29 -0.93 -4.60
CA PHE A 141 -0.58 -0.48 -3.42
C PHE A 141 0.83 -1.05 -3.40
N SER A 142 1.79 -0.35 -2.80
CA SER A 142 3.19 -0.79 -2.78
C SER A 142 3.98 -0.10 -1.67
N THR A 143 5.16 -0.64 -1.34
CA THR A 143 6.26 0.13 -0.74
C THR A 143 7.01 0.90 -1.84
N VAL A 144 8.08 1.62 -1.53
CA VAL A 144 8.86 2.41 -2.50
C VAL A 144 10.28 1.90 -2.64
N ALA A 145 11.05 1.87 -1.56
CA ALA A 145 12.50 1.67 -1.61
C ALA A 145 12.91 0.21 -1.79
N GLY A 146 12.18 -0.73 -1.18
CA GLY A 146 12.54 -2.14 -1.14
C GLY A 146 12.39 -2.87 -2.46
N SER A 147 13.13 -3.98 -2.61
CA SER A 147 12.97 -4.93 -3.70
C SER A 147 11.63 -5.67 -3.62
N ARG A 148 11.27 -6.44 -4.66
CA ARG A 148 10.05 -7.24 -4.69
C ARG A 148 9.93 -8.21 -3.51
N GLY A 149 11.04 -8.73 -2.99
CA GLY A 149 11.10 -9.67 -1.87
C GLY A 149 11.18 -9.03 -0.47
N SER A 150 11.20 -7.70 -0.37
CA SER A 150 11.21 -7.01 0.93
C SER A 150 9.90 -7.16 1.71
N ALA A 151 9.86 -6.72 2.97
CA ALA A 151 8.66 -6.79 3.79
C ALA A 151 7.72 -5.60 3.55
N ASP A 152 6.42 -5.85 3.62
CA ASP A 152 5.37 -4.82 3.48
C ASP A 152 5.43 -3.76 4.57
N THR A 153 5.82 -4.13 5.80
CA THR A 153 5.83 -3.26 6.98
C THR A 153 7.17 -2.58 7.23
N ALA A 154 8.09 -2.59 6.26
CA ALA A 154 9.26 -1.72 6.29
C ALA A 154 8.81 -0.25 6.36
N ARG A 155 9.55 0.60 7.12
CA ARG A 155 9.28 2.04 7.15
C ARG A 155 9.58 2.64 5.78
N ASP A 156 8.54 3.11 5.11
CA ASP A 156 8.63 3.62 3.73
C ASP A 156 7.42 4.49 3.41
N VAL A 157 7.52 5.29 2.37
CA VAL A 157 6.35 5.83 1.66
C VAL A 157 5.63 4.67 0.98
N HIS A 158 4.30 4.68 0.96
CA HIS A 158 3.51 3.65 0.30
C HIS A 158 2.85 4.21 -0.97
N GLY A 159 3.02 3.49 -2.07
CA GLY A 159 2.37 3.81 -3.34
C GLY A 159 0.87 3.57 -3.29
N PHE A 160 0.12 4.43 -3.95
CA PHE A 160 -1.32 4.33 -4.15
C PHE A 160 -1.62 4.74 -5.60
N ALA A 161 -1.48 3.80 -6.53
CA ALA A 161 -1.69 4.05 -7.94
C ALA A 161 -3.05 3.51 -8.38
N THR A 162 -3.89 4.37 -8.94
CA THR A 162 -5.25 4.04 -9.39
C THR A 162 -5.37 4.29 -10.87
N ARG A 163 -5.85 3.29 -11.61
CA ARG A 163 -6.32 3.41 -12.99
C ARG A 163 -7.83 3.41 -13.04
N LEU A 164 -8.42 4.39 -13.70
CA LEU A 164 -9.83 4.42 -14.07
C LEU A 164 -9.96 4.10 -15.56
N TYR A 165 -10.68 3.05 -15.90
CA TYR A 165 -10.98 2.65 -17.27
C TYR A 165 -12.22 3.42 -17.75
N THR A 166 -12.02 4.66 -18.17
CA THR A 166 -13.14 5.55 -18.55
C THR A 166 -13.62 5.29 -19.97
N ASP A 167 -14.79 5.80 -20.31
CA ASP A 167 -15.34 5.83 -21.67
C ASP A 167 -14.67 6.87 -22.60
N GLU A 168 -13.62 7.53 -22.13
CA GLU A 168 -12.78 8.46 -22.91
C GLU A 168 -11.29 8.05 -22.90
N GLY A 169 -10.96 6.86 -22.39
CA GLY A 169 -9.61 6.33 -22.24
C GLY A 169 -9.22 6.09 -20.80
N ASN A 170 -8.00 5.65 -20.56
CA ASN A 170 -7.48 5.43 -19.21
C ASN A 170 -7.11 6.76 -18.55
N PHE A 171 -7.52 6.92 -17.30
CA PHE A 171 -7.08 8.00 -16.43
C PHE A 171 -6.36 7.39 -15.21
N ASP A 172 -5.11 7.83 -14.98
CA ASP A 172 -4.30 7.31 -13.89
C ASP A 172 -4.01 8.39 -12.83
N ILE A 173 -4.32 8.12 -11.56
CA ILE A 173 -3.84 8.89 -10.41
C ILE A 173 -2.70 8.08 -9.79
N VAL A 174 -1.46 8.49 -10.05
CA VAL A 174 -0.25 7.78 -9.59
C VAL A 174 0.27 8.45 -8.34
N GLY A 175 -0.29 8.10 -7.21
CA GLY A 175 -0.11 8.74 -5.93
C GLY A 175 0.62 7.90 -4.87
N ASN A 176 0.67 8.46 -3.67
CA ASN A 176 1.25 7.86 -2.47
C ASN A 176 0.32 8.08 -1.27
N ASN A 177 0.61 7.39 -0.14
CA ASN A 177 -0.08 7.61 1.13
C ASN A 177 0.38 8.87 1.89
N ILE A 178 1.32 9.61 1.33
CA ILE A 178 1.87 10.86 1.85
C ILE A 178 1.60 11.96 0.81
N PRO A 179 1.11 13.15 1.23
CA PRO A 179 0.64 14.19 0.29
C PRO A 179 1.77 14.98 -0.38
N VAL A 180 3.00 14.75 0.00
CA VAL A 180 4.21 15.45 -0.48
C VAL A 180 5.25 14.48 -1.00
N PHE A 181 6.22 15.00 -1.75
CA PHE A 181 7.34 14.22 -2.27
C PHE A 181 8.69 14.81 -1.86
N PHE A 182 9.76 14.01 -1.94
CA PHE A 182 11.09 14.37 -1.45
C PHE A 182 11.78 15.49 -2.24
N ILE A 183 11.50 15.60 -3.52
CA ILE A 183 12.20 16.47 -4.45
C ILE A 183 11.25 17.36 -5.25
N GLN A 184 11.77 18.45 -5.78
CA GLN A 184 11.02 19.48 -6.49
C GLN A 184 11.21 19.46 -8.01
N ASP A 185 12.19 18.68 -8.49
CA ASP A 185 12.54 18.56 -9.91
C ASP A 185 12.91 17.10 -10.22
N ALA A 186 12.42 16.56 -11.32
CA ALA A 186 12.64 15.18 -11.71
C ALA A 186 14.10 14.83 -11.99
N ILE A 187 14.96 15.81 -12.31
CA ILE A 187 16.39 15.57 -12.49
C ILE A 187 17.08 15.04 -11.21
N GLN A 188 16.48 15.31 -10.04
CA GLN A 188 16.99 14.84 -8.75
C GLN A 188 16.55 13.41 -8.41
N PHE A 189 15.63 12.82 -9.20
CA PHE A 189 15.06 11.51 -8.89
C PHE A 189 16.10 10.38 -8.87
N PRO A 190 17.02 10.26 -9.83
CA PRO A 190 18.07 9.24 -9.77
C PRO A 190 18.93 9.34 -8.50
N ASP A 191 19.30 10.55 -8.08
CA ASP A 191 20.13 10.77 -6.89
C ASP A 191 19.38 10.38 -5.61
N LEU A 192 18.10 10.76 -5.50
CA LEU A 192 17.23 10.34 -4.42
C LEU A 192 17.19 8.80 -4.35
N ILE A 193 16.94 8.14 -5.47
CA ILE A 193 16.77 6.68 -5.46
C ILE A 193 18.10 5.98 -5.19
N HIS A 194 19.20 6.43 -5.76
CA HIS A 194 20.53 5.87 -5.43
C HIS A 194 20.86 6.01 -3.94
N SER A 195 20.43 7.11 -3.30
CA SER A 195 20.69 7.32 -1.87
C SER A 195 19.91 6.38 -0.96
N VAL A 196 18.65 6.03 -1.31
CA VAL A 196 17.79 5.19 -0.48
C VAL A 196 17.83 3.70 -0.83
N LYS A 197 18.42 3.31 -1.97
CA LYS A 197 18.63 1.92 -2.34
C LYS A 197 19.81 1.32 -1.57
N PRO A 198 19.95 -0.01 -1.52
CA PRO A 198 21.13 -0.66 -0.98
C PRO A 198 22.44 -0.10 -1.56
N ARG A 199 23.48 -0.08 -0.76
CA ARG A 199 24.81 0.36 -1.20
C ARG A 199 25.30 -0.49 -2.37
N SER A 200 25.95 0.15 -3.33
CA SER A 200 26.42 -0.48 -4.56
C SER A 200 27.54 -1.49 -4.37
N ASP A 201 28.25 -1.42 -3.23
CA ASP A 201 29.39 -2.30 -2.94
C ASP A 201 28.98 -3.63 -2.23
N ASN A 202 27.79 -3.67 -1.59
CA ASN A 202 27.42 -4.81 -0.74
C ASN A 202 25.94 -5.13 -0.67
N GLU A 203 25.06 -4.40 -1.36
CA GLU A 203 23.59 -4.58 -1.33
C GLU A 203 22.95 -4.43 0.07
N ILE A 204 23.54 -3.67 0.99
CA ILE A 204 23.04 -3.43 2.36
C ILE A 204 22.73 -1.92 2.54
N PRO A 205 21.60 -1.60 3.22
CA PRO A 205 20.48 -2.41 3.73
C PRO A 205 19.39 -2.64 2.69
N GLN A 206 18.64 -3.72 2.80
CA GLN A 206 17.45 -3.96 2.00
C GLN A 206 16.25 -3.25 2.62
N ALA A 207 15.52 -2.47 1.82
CA ALA A 207 14.26 -1.81 2.19
C ALA A 207 14.34 -0.97 3.47
N ALA A 208 15.43 -0.22 3.67
CA ALA A 208 15.62 0.60 4.86
C ALA A 208 16.30 1.93 4.51
N THR A 209 15.95 2.98 5.26
CA THR A 209 16.57 4.30 5.16
C THR A 209 17.65 4.54 6.22
N ALA A 210 17.85 3.58 7.13
CA ALA A 210 18.80 3.66 8.23
C ALA A 210 20.25 3.44 7.79
N HIS A 211 20.76 4.22 6.82
CA HIS A 211 22.15 4.18 6.38
C HIS A 211 22.65 5.53 5.90
N ASP A 212 23.98 5.68 5.89
CA ASP A 212 24.65 6.97 5.65
C ASP A 212 24.20 7.67 4.37
N SER A 213 24.15 6.97 3.23
CA SER A 213 23.83 7.60 1.95
C SER A 213 22.44 8.23 1.92
N ALA A 214 21.43 7.60 2.52
CA ALA A 214 20.09 8.15 2.58
C ALA A 214 20.05 9.45 3.41
N TRP A 215 20.58 9.40 4.61
CA TRP A 215 20.54 10.55 5.52
C TRP A 215 21.53 11.66 5.13
N ASP A 216 22.66 11.31 4.48
CA ASP A 216 23.53 12.31 3.87
C ASP A 216 22.78 13.10 2.79
N PHE A 217 22.12 12.39 1.86
CA PHE A 217 21.29 13.05 0.84
C PHE A 217 20.18 13.89 1.45
N PHE A 218 19.43 13.38 2.44
CA PHE A 218 18.34 14.13 3.08
C PHE A 218 18.82 15.38 3.79
N SER A 219 20.02 15.37 4.36
CA SER A 219 20.59 16.54 5.05
C SER A 219 21.17 17.57 4.08
N GLN A 220 21.55 17.16 2.86
CA GLN A 220 22.11 18.03 1.80
C GLN A 220 21.01 18.56 0.86
N GLU A 221 20.09 17.70 0.41
CA GLU A 221 18.92 18.11 -0.37
C GLU A 221 17.72 18.36 0.57
N THR A 222 17.66 19.55 1.11
CA THR A 222 16.73 19.93 2.19
C THR A 222 15.26 19.95 1.79
N SER A 223 14.92 19.92 0.49
CA SER A 223 13.55 19.75 0.02
C SER A 223 12.92 18.43 0.49
N THR A 224 13.76 17.42 0.84
CA THR A 224 13.32 16.12 1.32
C THR A 224 12.70 16.13 2.72
N LEU A 225 12.97 17.15 3.54
CA LEU A 225 12.68 17.18 4.96
C LEU A 225 11.19 17.02 5.29
N HIS A 226 10.30 17.60 4.48
CA HIS A 226 8.86 17.50 4.76
C HIS A 226 8.36 16.06 4.59
N THR A 227 8.69 15.42 3.46
CA THR A 227 8.33 14.00 3.23
C THR A 227 9.00 13.08 4.25
N LEU A 228 10.23 13.39 4.64
CA LEU A 228 10.95 12.64 5.69
C LEU A 228 10.18 12.66 7.02
N PHE A 229 9.63 13.80 7.43
CA PHE A 229 8.83 13.91 8.66
C PHE A 229 7.57 13.04 8.57
N TRP A 230 6.88 13.03 7.45
CA TRP A 230 5.74 12.15 7.23
C TRP A 230 6.14 10.66 7.29
N ALA A 231 7.26 10.29 6.65
CA ALA A 231 7.75 8.91 6.64
C ALA A 231 8.23 8.43 8.01
N MET A 232 8.81 9.32 8.83
CA MET A 232 9.24 9.01 10.20
C MET A 232 8.07 8.95 11.19
N ALA A 233 6.93 9.57 10.86
CA ALA A 233 5.69 9.44 11.62
C ALA A 233 4.97 8.10 11.30
N GLY A 234 3.77 7.91 11.86
CA GLY A 234 2.96 6.72 11.65
C GLY A 234 2.56 6.43 10.19
N TYR A 235 2.64 7.42 9.32
CA TYR A 235 2.36 7.27 7.89
C TYR A 235 3.37 6.36 7.16
N GLY A 236 4.59 6.25 7.66
CA GLY A 236 5.61 5.34 7.12
C GLY A 236 5.40 3.87 7.48
N ILE A 237 4.55 3.56 8.45
CA ILE A 237 4.25 2.22 8.93
C ILE A 237 2.73 2.01 9.12
N PRO A 238 1.92 2.15 8.05
CA PRO A 238 0.47 2.00 8.16
C PRO A 238 0.08 0.60 8.61
N ARG A 239 -1.08 0.48 9.29
CA ARG A 239 -1.62 -0.82 9.73
C ARG A 239 -1.85 -1.75 8.55
N SER A 240 -2.36 -1.23 7.45
CA SER A 240 -2.62 -1.98 6.21
C SER A 240 -2.83 -1.02 5.05
N PHE A 241 -2.87 -1.53 3.82
CA PHE A 241 -3.25 -0.73 2.65
C PHE A 241 -4.66 -0.14 2.76
N ARG A 242 -5.57 -0.82 3.48
CA ARG A 242 -6.95 -0.35 3.68
C ARG A 242 -7.06 0.83 4.65
N HIS A 243 -6.07 1.00 5.50
CA HIS A 243 -6.02 2.01 6.56
C HIS A 243 -5.09 3.18 6.23
N MET A 244 -4.88 3.47 4.97
CA MET A 244 -4.12 4.64 4.53
C MET A 244 -4.92 5.48 3.53
N ASP A 245 -4.76 6.79 3.62
CA ASP A 245 -5.21 7.73 2.60
C ASP A 245 -4.30 7.64 1.36
N GLY A 246 -4.73 8.19 0.23
CA GLY A 246 -3.94 8.31 -0.97
C GLY A 246 -3.94 9.74 -1.51
N PHE A 247 -2.83 10.17 -2.11
CA PHE A 247 -2.66 11.53 -2.59
C PHE A 247 -2.03 11.53 -3.97
N GLY A 248 -2.59 12.33 -4.88
CA GLY A 248 -2.00 12.54 -6.21
C GLY A 248 -0.70 13.34 -6.18
N VAL A 249 -0.34 13.93 -5.05
CA VAL A 249 0.85 14.75 -4.78
C VAL A 249 0.86 16.06 -5.57
N HIS A 250 0.87 15.97 -6.91
CA HIS A 250 0.96 17.12 -7.80
C HIS A 250 -0.32 17.95 -7.87
N THR A 251 -0.15 19.18 -8.29
CA THR A 251 -1.24 20.02 -8.72
C THR A 251 -1.49 19.79 -10.21
N TYR A 252 -2.74 19.44 -10.54
CA TYR A 252 -3.25 19.29 -11.91
C TYR A 252 -4.22 20.43 -12.24
N ARG A 253 -4.77 20.43 -13.44
CA ARG A 253 -5.88 21.29 -13.84
C ARG A 253 -7.11 20.47 -14.12
N MET A 254 -8.26 20.94 -13.67
CA MET A 254 -9.57 20.57 -14.19
C MET A 254 -10.06 21.65 -15.14
N VAL A 255 -10.51 21.23 -16.32
CA VAL A 255 -10.93 22.13 -17.39
C VAL A 255 -12.37 21.78 -17.80
N ASN A 256 -13.30 22.72 -17.69
CA ASN A 256 -14.68 22.49 -18.06
C ASN A 256 -14.92 22.62 -19.57
N HIS A 257 -16.16 22.39 -20.03
CA HIS A 257 -16.53 22.49 -21.45
C HIS A 257 -16.34 23.86 -22.07
N ASN A 258 -16.31 24.91 -21.24
CA ASN A 258 -16.08 26.29 -21.69
C ASN A 258 -14.57 26.64 -21.79
N GLY A 259 -13.71 25.73 -21.41
CA GLY A 259 -12.25 25.95 -21.33
C GLY A 259 -11.81 26.69 -20.05
N GLU A 260 -12.69 26.87 -19.08
CA GLU A 260 -12.32 27.43 -17.77
C GLU A 260 -11.54 26.41 -16.97
N SER A 261 -10.43 26.86 -16.39
CA SER A 261 -9.45 26.02 -15.69
C SER A 261 -9.39 26.34 -14.21
N LYS A 262 -9.24 25.29 -13.39
CA LYS A 262 -8.97 25.34 -11.95
C LYS A 262 -7.80 24.45 -11.61
N LEU A 263 -6.96 24.88 -10.68
CA LEU A 263 -5.92 24.03 -10.10
C LEU A 263 -6.53 23.07 -9.10
N VAL A 264 -6.09 21.80 -9.11
CA VAL A 264 -6.63 20.77 -8.23
C VAL A 264 -5.55 19.85 -7.67
N LYS A 265 -5.74 19.39 -6.41
CA LYS A 265 -4.98 18.30 -5.81
C LYS A 265 -5.93 17.14 -5.47
N TRP A 266 -5.54 15.91 -5.84
CA TRP A 266 -6.33 14.70 -5.66
C TRP A 266 -6.08 14.07 -4.29
N HIS A 267 -7.16 13.67 -3.59
CA HIS A 267 -7.12 13.01 -2.29
C HIS A 267 -8.04 11.81 -2.25
N TRP A 268 -7.51 10.63 -1.95
CA TRP A 268 -8.28 9.46 -1.58
C TRP A 268 -8.36 9.37 -0.06
N LYS A 269 -9.56 9.46 0.52
CA LYS A 269 -9.79 9.36 1.96
C LYS A 269 -10.33 7.97 2.29
N THR A 270 -9.58 7.19 3.09
CA THR A 270 -10.02 5.85 3.49
C THR A 270 -11.27 5.92 4.37
N LYS A 271 -12.29 5.12 4.04
CA LYS A 271 -13.51 5.02 4.83
C LYS A 271 -13.39 4.01 5.99
N GLN A 272 -12.30 3.25 6.04
CA GLN A 272 -11.94 2.36 7.14
C GLN A 272 -11.27 3.09 8.30
N GLY A 273 -10.90 4.36 8.12
CA GLY A 273 -10.11 5.15 9.05
C GLY A 273 -8.60 4.90 8.91
N LYS A 274 -7.82 5.93 9.15
CA LYS A 274 -6.36 5.83 9.18
C LYS A 274 -5.91 5.08 10.43
N ALA A 275 -4.94 4.18 10.29
CA ALA A 275 -4.34 3.48 11.41
C ALA A 275 -2.86 3.18 11.15
N SER A 276 -2.06 3.25 12.20
CA SER A 276 -0.63 2.97 12.15
C SER A 276 -0.23 1.85 13.11
N LEU A 277 0.81 1.12 12.73
CA LEU A 277 1.57 0.28 13.64
C LEU A 277 2.45 1.16 14.55
N VAL A 278 3.03 0.56 15.59
CA VAL A 278 4.19 1.11 16.29
C VAL A 278 5.46 0.45 15.75
N TRP A 279 6.63 1.09 15.92
CA TRP A 279 7.83 0.65 15.21
C TRP A 279 8.28 -0.77 15.57
N ASP A 280 8.31 -1.10 16.85
CA ASP A 280 8.67 -2.46 17.30
C ASP A 280 7.70 -3.52 16.75
N GLU A 281 6.40 -3.25 16.74
CA GLU A 281 5.38 -4.09 16.12
C GLU A 281 5.65 -4.29 14.62
N ALA A 282 5.95 -3.21 13.88
CA ALA A 282 6.21 -3.28 12.45
C ALA A 282 7.43 -4.16 12.12
N GLN A 283 8.50 -4.06 12.92
CA GLN A 283 9.69 -4.90 12.78
C GLN A 283 9.39 -6.38 13.07
N HIS A 284 8.61 -6.67 14.11
CA HIS A 284 8.19 -8.03 14.43
C HIS A 284 7.32 -8.62 13.32
N ILE A 285 6.36 -7.85 12.79
CA ILE A 285 5.54 -8.28 11.65
C ILE A 285 6.43 -8.58 10.44
N ALA A 286 7.37 -7.71 10.09
CA ALA A 286 8.29 -7.90 8.97
C ALA A 286 9.05 -9.23 9.05
N GLY A 287 9.45 -9.63 10.25
CA GLY A 287 10.15 -10.89 10.50
C GLY A 287 9.25 -12.13 10.54
N LYS A 288 7.97 -11.98 10.86
CA LYS A 288 7.00 -13.07 10.99
C LYS A 288 6.15 -13.28 9.75
N ASN A 289 5.76 -12.21 9.10
CA ASN A 289 4.93 -12.22 7.89
C ASN A 289 5.31 -11.03 7.00
N ALA A 290 6.23 -11.24 6.07
CA ALA A 290 6.63 -10.20 5.12
C ALA A 290 5.47 -9.72 4.22
N ASP A 291 4.43 -10.53 4.04
CA ASP A 291 3.27 -10.30 3.17
C ASP A 291 2.06 -9.72 3.91
N PHE A 292 2.25 -9.13 5.07
CA PHE A 292 1.18 -8.75 5.99
C PHE A 292 0.12 -7.82 5.36
N HIS A 293 0.53 -6.76 4.69
CA HIS A 293 -0.41 -5.83 4.02
C HIS A 293 -1.06 -6.46 2.78
N ARG A 294 -0.29 -7.25 2.03
CA ARG A 294 -0.78 -7.98 0.86
C ARG A 294 -1.87 -8.96 1.25
N GLN A 295 -1.61 -9.75 2.30
CA GLN A 295 -2.56 -10.72 2.84
C GLN A 295 -3.81 -10.03 3.38
N ASP A 296 -3.67 -8.96 4.17
CA ASP A 296 -4.79 -8.20 4.74
C ASP A 296 -5.76 -7.70 3.66
N LEU A 297 -5.24 -7.14 2.56
CA LEU A 297 -6.07 -6.67 1.44
C LEU A 297 -6.78 -7.84 0.75
N TYR A 298 -6.05 -8.91 0.47
CA TYR A 298 -6.59 -10.10 -0.20
C TYR A 298 -7.71 -10.74 0.62
N ASP A 299 -7.46 -11.04 1.89
CA ASP A 299 -8.41 -11.69 2.79
C ASP A 299 -9.67 -10.82 3.04
N ALA A 300 -9.51 -9.50 3.13
CA ALA A 300 -10.65 -8.59 3.28
C ALA A 300 -11.59 -8.67 2.09
N ILE A 301 -11.05 -8.68 0.87
CA ILE A 301 -11.85 -8.76 -0.36
C ILE A 301 -12.51 -10.15 -0.47
N GLU A 302 -11.76 -11.25 -0.24
CA GLU A 302 -12.32 -12.61 -0.29
C GLU A 302 -13.45 -12.83 0.72
N SER A 303 -13.35 -12.21 1.89
CA SER A 303 -14.40 -12.29 2.93
C SER A 303 -15.59 -11.35 2.69
N GLY A 304 -15.63 -10.61 1.57
CA GLY A 304 -16.69 -9.67 1.24
C GLY A 304 -16.67 -8.35 2.02
N ASN A 305 -15.60 -8.08 2.77
CA ASN A 305 -15.39 -6.81 3.47
C ASN A 305 -14.62 -5.83 2.59
N TYR A 306 -15.30 -5.35 1.57
CA TYR A 306 -14.73 -4.53 0.51
C TYR A 306 -14.27 -3.17 1.01
N PRO A 307 -12.97 -2.82 0.88
CA PRO A 307 -12.49 -1.51 1.30
C PRO A 307 -12.93 -0.40 0.35
N GLU A 308 -13.18 0.78 0.92
CA GLU A 308 -13.66 1.95 0.19
C GLU A 308 -12.80 3.19 0.47
N TRP A 309 -12.67 4.03 -0.56
CA TRP A 309 -12.05 5.36 -0.46
C TRP A 309 -12.93 6.40 -1.14
N GLU A 310 -13.06 7.55 -0.52
CA GLU A 310 -13.70 8.70 -1.11
C GLU A 310 -12.69 9.54 -1.88
N LEU A 311 -12.97 9.79 -3.16
CA LEU A 311 -12.17 10.71 -3.97
C LEU A 311 -12.60 12.13 -3.67
N ASN A 312 -11.67 12.94 -3.22
CA ASN A 312 -11.83 14.36 -2.99
C ASN A 312 -10.83 15.16 -3.81
N VAL A 313 -11.13 16.43 -4.04
CA VAL A 313 -10.17 17.40 -4.57
C VAL A 313 -10.16 18.66 -3.71
N GLN A 314 -8.99 19.28 -3.62
CA GLN A 314 -8.86 20.69 -3.27
C GLN A 314 -8.91 21.48 -4.57
N ILE A 315 -9.75 22.52 -4.66
CA ILE A 315 -9.95 23.34 -5.87
C ILE A 315 -9.46 24.75 -5.57
N ILE A 316 -8.62 25.28 -6.44
CA ILE A 316 -7.96 26.58 -6.28
C ILE A 316 -8.07 27.33 -7.62
N ASN A 317 -8.29 28.64 -7.58
CA ASN A 317 -8.23 29.47 -8.79
C ASN A 317 -6.78 29.61 -9.27
N GLU A 318 -6.57 29.75 -10.57
CA GLU A 318 -5.23 29.89 -11.17
C GLU A 318 -4.46 31.10 -10.60
N ASP A 319 -5.13 32.19 -10.32
CA ASP A 319 -4.55 33.42 -9.75
C ASP A 319 -4.16 33.30 -8.27
N GLN A 320 -4.61 32.23 -7.60
CA GLN A 320 -4.31 31.95 -6.20
C GLN A 320 -3.09 31.04 -6.01
N ALA A 321 -2.38 30.65 -7.07
CA ALA A 321 -1.27 29.72 -7.02
C ALA A 321 -0.16 30.10 -6.01
N LEU A 322 0.00 31.39 -5.71
CA LEU A 322 0.98 31.94 -4.76
C LEU A 322 0.32 32.66 -3.56
N ALA A 323 -1.00 32.58 -3.41
CA ALA A 323 -1.73 33.39 -2.42
C ALA A 323 -1.56 32.89 -0.96
N PHE A 324 -1.09 31.66 -0.75
CA PHE A 324 -1.02 31.01 0.56
C PHE A 324 0.33 31.16 1.25
N GLY A 325 1.24 31.99 0.71
CA GLY A 325 2.61 32.15 1.23
C GLY A 325 3.60 31.08 0.76
N PHE A 326 3.14 30.16 -0.09
CA PHE A 326 3.95 29.16 -0.79
C PHE A 326 3.37 28.91 -2.19
N ASP A 327 4.14 28.25 -3.03
CA ASP A 327 3.73 27.88 -4.40
C ASP A 327 2.98 26.53 -4.35
N VAL A 328 1.72 26.52 -4.83
CA VAL A 328 0.91 25.27 -4.85
C VAL A 328 1.41 24.26 -5.88
N LEU A 329 2.32 24.64 -6.79
CA LEU A 329 2.97 23.75 -7.73
C LEU A 329 4.19 23.04 -7.11
N ASP A 330 4.63 23.47 -5.90
CA ASP A 330 5.71 22.80 -5.19
C ASP A 330 5.23 21.45 -4.62
N PRO A 331 5.74 20.31 -5.11
CA PRO A 331 5.28 18.99 -4.67
C PRO A 331 5.70 18.65 -3.22
N THR A 332 6.49 19.50 -2.57
CA THR A 332 6.83 19.36 -1.15
C THR A 332 5.88 20.08 -0.20
N LYS A 333 4.82 20.70 -0.72
CA LYS A 333 3.87 21.51 0.05
C LYS A 333 2.49 20.86 0.12
N ILE A 334 1.90 20.89 1.31
CA ILE A 334 0.45 20.65 1.49
C ILE A 334 -0.30 21.98 1.43
N ILE A 335 -1.58 21.89 1.09
CA ILE A 335 -2.49 23.02 1.21
C ILE A 335 -3.40 22.72 2.41
N PRO A 336 -3.29 23.45 3.52
CA PRO A 336 -4.19 23.31 4.66
C PRO A 336 -5.66 23.41 4.23
N GLN A 337 -6.52 22.58 4.83
CA GLN A 337 -7.94 22.53 4.46
C GLN A 337 -8.68 23.84 4.76
N GLU A 338 -8.14 24.66 5.65
CA GLU A 338 -8.63 25.99 5.96
C GLU A 338 -8.47 26.95 4.78
N TYR A 339 -7.51 26.70 3.88
CA TYR A 339 -7.31 27.50 2.66
C TYR A 339 -8.06 26.95 1.44
N ALA A 340 -8.10 25.63 1.32
CA ALA A 340 -8.84 24.92 0.28
C ALA A 340 -9.45 23.64 0.86
N PRO A 341 -10.75 23.65 1.20
CA PRO A 341 -11.41 22.48 1.77
C PRO A 341 -11.47 21.33 0.75
N LEU A 342 -11.59 20.11 1.27
CA LEU A 342 -11.81 18.92 0.46
C LEU A 342 -13.23 18.94 -0.12
N PHE A 343 -13.32 18.71 -1.42
CA PHE A 343 -14.58 18.63 -2.16
C PHE A 343 -14.79 17.20 -2.66
N PRO A 344 -15.81 16.45 -2.18
CA PRO A 344 -16.03 15.06 -2.52
C PRO A 344 -16.57 14.88 -3.94
N LEU A 345 -15.99 13.94 -4.69
CA LEU A 345 -16.36 13.65 -6.09
C LEU A 345 -17.02 12.28 -6.26
N GLY A 346 -16.68 11.30 -5.44
CA GLY A 346 -17.20 9.95 -5.56
C GLY A 346 -16.53 8.95 -4.63
N VAL A 347 -16.92 7.71 -4.74
CA VAL A 347 -16.39 6.61 -3.94
C VAL A 347 -15.82 5.50 -4.82
N MET A 348 -14.65 5.02 -4.48
CA MET A 348 -14.04 3.82 -5.03
C MET A 348 -14.24 2.69 -4.03
N ARG A 349 -14.72 1.54 -4.51
CA ARG A 349 -14.83 0.28 -3.76
C ARG A 349 -14.02 -0.77 -4.46
N LEU A 350 -13.15 -1.47 -3.75
CA LEU A 350 -12.39 -2.61 -4.27
C LEU A 350 -13.11 -3.89 -3.87
N ASP A 351 -13.55 -4.67 -4.85
CA ASP A 351 -14.47 -5.80 -4.67
C ASP A 351 -13.98 -7.11 -5.31
N ALA A 352 -12.80 -7.09 -5.95
CA ALA A 352 -12.22 -8.30 -6.52
C ALA A 352 -10.69 -8.32 -6.44
N ASN A 353 -10.18 -9.49 -6.08
CA ASN A 353 -8.75 -9.80 -6.19
C ASN A 353 -8.35 -10.12 -7.63
N PRO A 354 -7.07 -9.92 -8.02
CA PRO A 354 -6.56 -10.42 -9.28
C PRO A 354 -6.75 -11.95 -9.38
N THR A 355 -7.08 -12.44 -10.57
CA THR A 355 -7.09 -13.87 -10.86
C THR A 355 -5.66 -14.39 -11.01
N ASN A 356 -4.79 -13.59 -11.65
CA ASN A 356 -3.39 -13.91 -11.83
C ASN A 356 -2.51 -12.72 -11.46
N PHE A 357 -1.67 -12.91 -10.45
CA PHE A 357 -0.81 -11.82 -9.94
C PHE A 357 0.14 -11.26 -10.99
N PHE A 358 0.77 -12.13 -11.80
CA PHE A 358 1.73 -11.69 -12.81
C PHE A 358 1.04 -10.92 -13.93
N ALA A 359 0.02 -11.51 -14.53
CA ALA A 359 -0.69 -10.93 -15.67
C ALA A 359 -1.35 -9.59 -15.32
N GLU A 360 -1.82 -9.43 -14.12
CA GLU A 360 -2.57 -8.26 -13.68
C GLU A 360 -1.72 -7.31 -12.84
N THR A 361 -1.19 -7.73 -11.70
CA THR A 361 -0.47 -6.85 -10.75
C THR A 361 0.98 -6.57 -11.16
N GLU A 362 1.69 -7.58 -11.70
CA GLU A 362 3.08 -7.37 -12.14
C GLU A 362 3.14 -6.61 -13.46
N GLN A 363 2.27 -6.93 -14.42
CA GLN A 363 2.28 -6.33 -15.76
C GLN A 363 1.55 -4.97 -15.84
N VAL A 364 0.75 -4.57 -14.84
CA VAL A 364 0.13 -3.25 -14.88
C VAL A 364 1.19 -2.16 -14.92
N MET A 365 1.00 -1.19 -15.81
CA MET A 365 1.78 0.03 -15.86
C MET A 365 0.88 1.22 -15.56
N PHE A 366 1.36 2.13 -14.72
CA PHE A 366 0.69 3.40 -14.46
C PHE A 366 1.50 4.54 -15.06
N GLN A 367 0.81 5.62 -15.44
CA GLN A 367 1.42 6.76 -16.11
C GLN A 367 0.71 8.05 -15.69
N PRO A 368 1.40 8.98 -14.99
CA PRO A 368 0.81 10.28 -14.66
C PRO A 368 0.33 11.08 -15.87
N GLY A 369 0.86 10.75 -17.05
CA GLY A 369 0.45 11.32 -18.33
C GLY A 369 -0.82 10.69 -18.95
N HIS A 370 -1.35 9.60 -18.37
CA HIS A 370 -2.66 9.09 -18.75
C HIS A 370 -3.74 9.99 -18.17
N ILE A 371 -4.14 10.99 -18.94
CA ILE A 371 -5.20 11.91 -18.61
C ILE A 371 -6.31 11.82 -19.66
N VAL A 372 -7.51 12.22 -19.28
CA VAL A 372 -8.67 12.29 -20.17
C VAL A 372 -9.07 13.75 -20.38
N ARG A 373 -9.93 13.98 -21.34
CA ARG A 373 -10.51 15.30 -21.61
C ARG A 373 -11.02 15.92 -20.31
N GLY A 374 -10.68 17.20 -20.10
CA GLY A 374 -11.07 17.94 -18.88
C GLY A 374 -10.09 17.81 -17.72
N ILE A 375 -8.97 17.09 -17.90
CA ILE A 375 -7.82 17.06 -16.99
C ILE A 375 -6.60 17.56 -17.76
N ASP A 376 -5.77 18.40 -17.15
CA ASP A 376 -4.55 18.91 -17.78
C ASP A 376 -3.41 19.07 -16.75
N PHE A 377 -2.20 19.25 -17.24
CA PHE A 377 -0.98 19.36 -16.46
C PHE A 377 -0.69 20.77 -15.98
N THR A 378 0.24 20.88 -15.06
CA THR A 378 0.84 22.13 -14.60
C THR A 378 2.34 22.18 -14.95
N GLU A 379 2.96 23.31 -14.65
CA GLU A 379 4.39 23.53 -14.84
C GLU A 379 5.25 22.98 -13.68
N ASP A 380 4.70 22.12 -12.82
CA ASP A 380 5.45 21.40 -11.78
C ASP A 380 6.61 20.59 -12.44
N PRO A 381 7.88 20.91 -12.16
CA PRO A 381 9.02 20.27 -12.83
C PRO A 381 9.14 18.77 -12.54
N LEU A 382 8.67 18.35 -11.37
CA LEU A 382 8.65 16.92 -11.01
C LEU A 382 7.56 16.19 -11.81
N LEU A 383 6.34 16.76 -11.93
CA LEU A 383 5.27 16.18 -12.74
C LEU A 383 5.70 16.06 -14.21
N GLN A 384 6.28 17.11 -14.78
CA GLN A 384 6.74 17.12 -16.18
C GLN A 384 7.74 15.99 -16.46
N GLY A 385 8.70 15.77 -15.58
CA GLY A 385 9.64 14.66 -15.71
C GLY A 385 9.00 13.29 -15.49
N ARG A 386 8.02 13.16 -14.61
CA ARG A 386 7.28 11.92 -14.38
C ARG A 386 6.51 11.48 -15.62
N ILE A 387 5.91 12.41 -16.36
CA ILE A 387 5.20 12.12 -17.62
C ILE A 387 6.11 11.40 -18.62
N PHE A 388 7.36 11.76 -18.71
CA PHE A 388 8.35 11.08 -19.54
C PHE A 388 8.81 9.75 -18.90
N SER A 389 9.26 9.79 -17.64
CA SER A 389 9.92 8.67 -16.97
C SER A 389 9.05 7.40 -16.91
N TYR A 390 7.75 7.54 -16.67
CA TYR A 390 6.85 6.39 -16.57
C TYR A 390 6.60 5.69 -17.91
N LEU A 391 6.72 6.36 -19.05
CA LEU A 391 6.74 5.72 -20.37
C LEU A 391 8.06 5.02 -20.63
N ASP A 392 9.16 5.71 -20.35
CA ASP A 392 10.51 5.22 -20.63
C ASP A 392 10.82 3.91 -19.87
N THR A 393 10.51 3.87 -18.57
CA THR A 393 10.78 2.69 -17.75
C THR A 393 9.99 1.44 -18.19
N GLN A 394 8.82 1.59 -18.82
CA GLN A 394 8.02 0.45 -19.29
C GLN A 394 8.64 -0.26 -20.50
N LEU A 395 9.41 0.46 -21.32
CA LEU A 395 10.12 -0.15 -22.46
C LEU A 395 11.03 -1.29 -22.02
N ASN A 396 11.77 -1.08 -20.93
CA ASN A 396 12.65 -2.11 -20.38
C ASN A 396 11.88 -3.25 -19.71
N ARG A 397 10.84 -2.94 -18.93
CA ARG A 397 10.08 -3.95 -18.18
C ARG A 397 9.26 -4.88 -19.07
N HIS A 398 8.73 -4.39 -20.19
CA HIS A 398 7.86 -5.14 -21.08
C HIS A 398 8.52 -5.50 -22.42
N GLY A 399 9.78 -5.14 -22.62
CA GLY A 399 10.57 -5.56 -23.78
C GLY A 399 10.17 -4.91 -25.11
N GLY A 400 9.38 -3.84 -25.09
CA GLY A 400 8.97 -3.15 -26.31
C GLY A 400 7.90 -2.08 -26.12
N PRO A 401 7.50 -1.35 -27.17
CA PRO A 401 6.63 -0.20 -27.09
C PRO A 401 5.13 -0.53 -26.97
N ASN A 402 4.73 -1.80 -27.11
CA ASN A 402 3.33 -2.22 -27.15
C ASN A 402 2.78 -2.67 -25.78
N PHE A 403 3.37 -2.22 -24.68
CA PHE A 403 2.96 -2.60 -23.32
C PHE A 403 1.51 -2.17 -22.98
N GLU A 404 0.97 -1.17 -23.63
CA GLU A 404 -0.43 -0.77 -23.46
C GLU A 404 -1.42 -1.73 -24.14
N GLN A 405 -0.94 -2.69 -24.92
CA GLN A 405 -1.77 -3.77 -25.49
C GLN A 405 -1.95 -4.97 -24.56
N LEU A 406 -1.19 -5.03 -23.45
CA LEU A 406 -1.41 -6.06 -22.43
C LEU A 406 -2.83 -5.90 -21.83
N PRO A 407 -3.55 -7.00 -21.56
CA PRO A 407 -4.95 -6.94 -21.14
C PRO A 407 -5.23 -5.96 -20.01
N ILE A 408 -4.43 -5.99 -18.93
CA ILE A 408 -4.58 -5.10 -17.76
C ILE A 408 -4.33 -3.61 -18.10
N ASN A 409 -3.58 -3.30 -19.16
CA ASN A 409 -3.22 -1.95 -19.54
C ASN A 409 -4.15 -1.35 -20.60
N ARG A 410 -4.89 -2.21 -21.32
CA ARG A 410 -5.75 -1.76 -22.42
C ARG A 410 -6.90 -0.90 -21.92
N PRO A 411 -7.20 0.24 -22.61
CA PRO A 411 -8.44 0.94 -22.36
C PRO A 411 -9.65 0.10 -22.80
N VAL A 412 -10.78 0.34 -22.16
CA VAL A 412 -12.07 -0.28 -22.54
C VAL A 412 -12.68 0.32 -23.80
N VAL A 413 -12.07 1.36 -24.33
CA VAL A 413 -12.47 2.04 -25.57
C VAL A 413 -11.51 1.67 -26.71
N PRO A 414 -11.97 1.71 -27.99
CA PRO A 414 -11.11 1.41 -29.12
C PRO A 414 -9.94 2.38 -29.27
N ILE A 415 -8.76 1.85 -29.61
CA ILE A 415 -7.57 2.62 -29.93
C ILE A 415 -7.48 2.81 -31.45
N HIS A 416 -7.43 4.06 -31.90
CA HIS A 416 -7.22 4.46 -33.28
C HIS A 416 -6.05 5.42 -33.38
N ASN A 417 -4.85 4.90 -33.62
CA ASN A 417 -3.63 5.69 -33.80
C ASN A 417 -2.82 5.17 -35.01
N ASN A 418 -1.72 5.84 -35.31
CA ASN A 418 -0.81 5.47 -36.38
C ASN A 418 0.41 4.67 -35.92
N ASN A 419 0.45 4.24 -34.65
CA ASN A 419 1.52 3.40 -34.12
C ASN A 419 1.39 2.01 -34.73
N ARG A 420 2.51 1.48 -35.24
CA ARG A 420 2.58 0.19 -35.92
C ARG A 420 3.85 -0.53 -35.51
N ASP A 421 3.79 -1.84 -35.65
CA ASP A 421 4.93 -2.74 -35.50
C ASP A 421 5.55 -2.70 -34.07
N GLY A 422 6.77 -3.20 -33.94
CA GLY A 422 7.48 -3.29 -32.67
C GLY A 422 7.14 -4.56 -31.87
N ALA A 423 8.00 -4.91 -30.92
CA ALA A 423 7.82 -6.09 -30.08
C ALA A 423 6.49 -6.03 -29.31
N GLY A 424 5.79 -7.16 -29.21
CA GLY A 424 4.51 -7.25 -28.52
C GLY A 424 3.31 -6.67 -29.28
N GLN A 425 3.44 -6.38 -30.60
CA GLN A 425 2.30 -5.95 -31.41
C GLN A 425 1.29 -7.09 -31.58
N ASN A 426 0.09 -6.95 -31.04
CA ASN A 426 -0.96 -7.95 -31.05
C ASN A 426 -2.15 -7.59 -31.99
N PHE A 427 -2.24 -6.33 -32.44
CA PHE A 427 -3.35 -5.90 -33.28
C PHE A 427 -3.06 -6.13 -34.76
N ILE A 428 -4.09 -6.58 -35.49
CA ILE A 428 -4.06 -6.72 -36.95
C ILE A 428 -4.76 -5.50 -37.54
N HIS A 429 -3.96 -4.48 -37.90
CA HIS A 429 -4.48 -3.25 -38.49
C HIS A 429 -4.88 -3.45 -39.95
N LYS A 430 -6.13 -3.17 -40.28
CA LYS A 430 -6.63 -3.22 -41.66
C LYS A 430 -6.25 -1.99 -42.49
N ASN A 431 -6.02 -0.86 -41.84
CA ASN A 431 -5.67 0.41 -42.49
C ASN A 431 -4.22 0.38 -43.01
N THR A 432 -4.04 0.58 -44.31
CA THR A 432 -2.74 0.62 -44.98
C THR A 432 -2.10 2.00 -45.05
N ALA A 433 -2.73 3.01 -44.50
CA ALA A 433 -2.23 4.39 -44.44
C ALA A 433 -1.93 4.79 -42.94
N PRO A 434 -0.83 4.32 -42.34
CA PRO A 434 -0.49 4.60 -40.94
C PRO A 434 0.18 5.98 -40.76
N TYR A 435 -0.41 7.00 -41.38
CA TYR A 435 0.06 8.39 -41.32
C TYR A 435 -1.10 9.37 -41.47
N SER A 436 -0.91 10.57 -40.96
CA SER A 436 -1.90 11.64 -41.05
C SER A 436 -1.22 12.94 -41.46
N PRO A 437 -1.77 13.72 -42.38
CA PRO A 437 -3.02 13.46 -43.12
C PRO A 437 -2.86 12.36 -44.21
N ASN A 438 -3.94 11.68 -44.57
CA ASN A 438 -3.95 10.72 -45.67
C ASN A 438 -5.23 10.85 -46.51
N SER A 439 -5.17 10.39 -47.76
CA SER A 439 -6.33 10.21 -48.64
C SER A 439 -6.66 8.75 -48.91
N LEU A 440 -5.69 7.83 -48.76
CA LEU A 440 -5.82 6.42 -49.09
C LEU A 440 -6.83 5.71 -48.18
N ASN A 441 -7.02 6.18 -46.95
CA ASN A 441 -8.02 5.67 -46.02
C ASN A 441 -9.09 6.72 -45.71
N LYS A 442 -9.48 7.54 -46.66
CA LYS A 442 -10.51 8.58 -46.55
C LYS A 442 -10.22 9.59 -45.41
N GLY A 443 -8.95 9.83 -45.13
CA GLY A 443 -8.50 10.74 -44.06
C GLY A 443 -8.53 10.15 -42.65
N PHE A 444 -8.82 8.85 -42.47
CA PHE A 444 -8.90 8.22 -41.14
C PHE A 444 -7.63 7.42 -40.78
N PRO A 445 -7.28 7.31 -39.47
CA PRO A 445 -7.85 8.07 -38.33
C PRO A 445 -7.55 9.56 -38.48
N LYS A 446 -8.49 10.42 -38.08
CA LYS A 446 -8.37 11.87 -38.18
C LYS A 446 -8.48 12.53 -36.79
N GLN A 447 -8.02 13.78 -36.73
CA GLN A 447 -8.15 14.58 -35.52
C GLN A 447 -9.63 14.68 -35.06
N ALA A 448 -9.85 14.49 -33.76
CA ALA A 448 -11.15 14.65 -33.14
C ALA A 448 -11.44 16.15 -32.93
N ASN A 449 -12.64 16.58 -33.29
CA ASN A 449 -13.13 17.90 -32.95
C ASN A 449 -13.62 17.91 -31.49
N GLN A 450 -13.39 19.00 -30.77
CA GLN A 450 -13.82 19.13 -29.36
C GLN A 450 -15.34 18.94 -29.18
N THR A 451 -16.15 19.43 -30.14
CA THR A 451 -17.60 19.39 -30.05
C THR A 451 -18.17 18.01 -30.47
N THR A 452 -17.75 17.50 -31.63
CA THR A 452 -18.36 16.29 -32.22
C THR A 452 -17.56 15.01 -31.90
N GLY A 453 -16.24 15.11 -31.74
CA GLY A 453 -15.35 13.98 -31.47
C GLY A 453 -14.86 13.91 -30.04
N LYS A 454 -15.27 14.83 -29.18
CA LYS A 454 -14.79 14.96 -27.81
C LYS A 454 -13.26 14.99 -27.73
N GLY A 455 -12.63 15.67 -28.67
CA GLY A 455 -11.17 15.77 -28.77
C GLY A 455 -10.57 16.37 -27.52
N PHE A 456 -9.43 15.83 -27.11
CA PHE A 456 -8.64 16.40 -26.02
C PHE A 456 -8.15 17.81 -26.39
N PHE A 457 -8.10 18.70 -25.44
CA PHE A 457 -7.60 20.06 -25.60
C PHE A 457 -6.81 20.50 -24.36
N THR A 458 -5.78 21.28 -24.61
CA THR A 458 -5.04 21.95 -23.55
C THR A 458 -5.90 23.08 -22.97
N ALA A 459 -5.83 23.29 -21.65
CA ALA A 459 -6.43 24.46 -20.97
C ALA A 459 -6.01 25.77 -21.63
N PRO A 460 -6.74 26.88 -21.45
CA PRO A 460 -6.54 28.11 -22.21
C PRO A 460 -5.06 28.44 -22.41
N GLY A 461 -4.71 28.86 -23.62
CA GLY A 461 -3.32 29.18 -23.96
C GLY A 461 -2.71 30.11 -22.90
N ARG A 462 -1.62 29.66 -22.29
CA ARG A 462 -0.93 30.42 -21.23
C ARG A 462 0.30 31.10 -21.81
N PRO A 463 0.52 32.39 -21.52
CA PRO A 463 1.76 33.05 -21.92
C PRO A 463 2.94 32.44 -21.13
N VAL A 464 3.98 32.05 -21.86
CA VAL A 464 5.27 31.63 -21.28
C VAL A 464 6.25 32.78 -21.51
N THR A 465 6.81 33.31 -20.41
CA THR A 465 7.77 34.39 -20.45
C THR A 465 9.05 34.02 -19.70
N GLY A 466 10.19 34.56 -20.11
CA GLY A 466 11.45 34.39 -19.43
C GLY A 466 12.56 33.90 -20.35
N ALA A 467 13.83 33.86 -19.82
CA ALA A 467 15.00 33.37 -20.51
C ALA A 467 15.24 31.89 -20.14
N LEU A 468 15.76 31.13 -21.11
CA LEU A 468 16.27 29.78 -20.87
C LEU A 468 17.39 29.80 -19.82
N GLY A 469 17.36 28.89 -18.88
CA GLY A 469 18.39 28.78 -17.84
C GLY A 469 18.13 27.64 -16.89
N ARG A 470 19.20 27.09 -16.31
CA ARG A 470 19.12 26.09 -15.25
C ARG A 470 18.93 26.81 -13.91
N ARG A 471 17.78 26.67 -13.29
CA ARG A 471 17.50 27.36 -12.03
C ARG A 471 16.38 26.66 -11.24
N ARG A 472 16.47 26.71 -9.91
CA ARG A 472 15.36 26.38 -9.00
C ARG A 472 14.52 27.66 -8.79
N SER A 473 13.21 27.54 -8.74
CA SER A 473 12.35 28.68 -8.46
C SER A 473 12.60 29.23 -7.05
N LYS A 474 12.58 30.55 -6.90
CA LYS A 474 12.63 31.19 -5.58
C LYS A 474 11.36 30.87 -4.74
N THR A 475 10.24 30.59 -5.39
CA THR A 475 8.98 30.21 -4.73
C THR A 475 9.07 28.82 -4.08
N PHE A 476 10.06 28.01 -4.42
CA PHE A 476 10.35 26.68 -3.88
C PHE A 476 11.45 26.66 -2.80
N ALA A 477 11.94 27.82 -2.37
CA ALA A 477 13.16 27.89 -1.54
C ALA A 477 12.94 27.56 -0.05
N ASP A 478 11.71 27.61 0.46
CA ASP A 478 11.43 27.29 1.85
C ASP A 478 11.21 25.76 2.02
N HIS A 479 12.11 25.12 2.74
CA HIS A 479 12.10 23.68 3.00
C HIS A 479 11.81 23.33 4.47
N TRP A 480 11.63 24.32 5.36
CA TRP A 480 11.58 24.11 6.82
C TRP A 480 10.25 24.49 7.46
N SER A 481 9.52 25.47 6.91
CA SER A 481 8.25 25.92 7.49
C SER A 481 7.17 24.82 7.46
N GLN A 482 7.04 24.06 6.37
CA GLN A 482 5.99 23.03 6.27
C GLN A 482 6.29 21.76 7.08
N PRO A 483 7.52 21.22 7.19
CA PRO A 483 7.79 20.17 8.19
C PRO A 483 7.53 20.67 9.63
N ARG A 484 7.78 21.96 9.95
CA ARG A 484 7.38 22.54 11.23
C ARG A 484 5.85 22.56 11.40
N LEU A 485 5.10 22.96 10.36
CA LEU A 485 3.64 22.89 10.38
C LEU A 485 3.14 21.48 10.68
N PHE A 486 3.70 20.46 10.01
CA PHE A 486 3.38 19.06 10.27
C PHE A 486 3.65 18.67 11.72
N TYR A 487 4.86 18.94 12.22
CA TYR A 487 5.25 18.61 13.58
C TYR A 487 4.35 19.29 14.63
N ASN A 488 4.04 20.58 14.47
CA ASN A 488 3.15 21.30 15.37
C ASN A 488 1.71 20.77 15.38
N SER A 489 1.27 20.16 14.27
CA SER A 489 -0.12 19.74 14.05
C SER A 489 -0.42 18.33 14.56
N ILE A 490 0.58 17.47 14.70
CA ILE A 490 0.41 16.11 15.22
C ILE A 490 0.41 16.07 16.73
N LYS A 491 -0.19 15.02 17.32
CA LYS A 491 -0.30 14.86 18.77
C LYS A 491 1.07 14.69 19.45
N PRO A 492 1.21 15.04 20.73
CA PRO A 492 2.49 14.90 21.45
C PRO A 492 3.11 13.50 21.38
N ILE A 493 2.27 12.47 21.43
CA ILE A 493 2.75 11.08 21.31
C ILE A 493 3.29 10.77 19.90
N GLU A 494 2.70 11.35 18.87
CA GLU A 494 3.19 11.19 17.49
C GLU A 494 4.49 11.97 17.27
N GLN A 495 4.63 13.15 17.92
CA GLN A 495 5.89 13.89 17.96
C GLN A 495 6.99 13.04 18.61
N GLN A 496 6.66 12.34 19.71
CA GLN A 496 7.60 11.42 20.36
C GLN A 496 7.98 10.26 19.44
N PHE A 497 7.01 9.63 18.77
CA PHE A 497 7.28 8.54 17.83
C PHE A 497 8.14 8.99 16.64
N LEU A 498 7.91 10.20 16.14
CA LEU A 498 8.72 10.79 15.07
C LEU A 498 10.18 10.99 15.55
N ILE A 499 10.38 11.52 16.74
CA ILE A 499 11.71 11.70 17.31
C ILE A 499 12.40 10.35 17.52
N ASN A 500 11.70 9.37 18.09
CA ASN A 500 12.23 8.03 18.30
C ASN A 500 12.63 7.36 16.96
N ALA A 501 11.84 7.59 15.91
CA ALA A 501 12.17 7.09 14.57
C ALA A 501 13.46 7.73 14.03
N ILE A 502 13.59 9.05 14.14
CA ILE A 502 14.82 9.76 13.71
C ILE A 502 16.03 9.28 14.53
N GLN A 503 15.88 9.13 15.84
CA GLN A 503 16.94 8.60 16.70
C GLN A 503 17.38 7.21 16.27
N PHE A 504 16.42 6.30 16.00
CA PHE A 504 16.70 4.95 15.53
C PHE A 504 17.46 4.96 14.19
N GLU A 505 16.92 5.67 13.20
CA GLU A 505 17.48 5.73 11.85
C GLU A 505 18.89 6.35 11.84
N THR A 506 19.16 7.33 12.71
CA THR A 506 20.43 8.07 12.71
C THR A 506 21.49 7.50 13.65
N SER A 507 21.15 6.54 14.52
CA SER A 507 22.05 6.00 15.55
C SER A 507 23.34 5.36 15.01
N HIS A 508 23.31 4.79 13.81
CA HIS A 508 24.43 4.07 13.20
C HIS A 508 25.17 4.87 12.12
N LEU A 509 24.78 6.13 11.90
CA LEU A 509 25.37 6.97 10.89
C LEU A 509 26.73 7.53 11.33
N SER A 510 27.53 7.96 10.36
CA SER A 510 28.75 8.70 10.66
C SER A 510 28.46 10.02 11.38
N LYS A 511 29.39 10.44 12.23
CA LYS A 511 29.22 11.71 13.01
C LYS A 511 29.00 12.92 12.13
N ALA A 512 29.62 12.96 10.95
CA ALA A 512 29.46 14.07 10.02
C ALA A 512 28.02 14.16 9.50
N VAL A 513 27.41 13.01 9.12
CA VAL A 513 26.02 12.97 8.69
C VAL A 513 25.09 13.28 9.84
N GLN A 514 25.31 12.72 11.03
CA GLN A 514 24.54 13.05 12.24
C GLN A 514 24.51 14.56 12.51
N GLN A 515 25.68 15.24 12.42
CA GLN A 515 25.79 16.68 12.63
C GLN A 515 25.03 17.49 11.59
N ASN A 516 25.11 17.08 10.31
CA ASN A 516 24.35 17.72 9.23
C ASN A 516 22.84 17.58 9.46
N VAL A 517 22.37 16.39 9.85
CA VAL A 517 20.98 16.14 10.20
C VAL A 517 20.51 17.05 11.34
N LEU A 518 21.27 17.13 12.45
CA LEU A 518 20.95 18.01 13.56
C LEU A 518 20.87 19.48 13.13
N THR A 519 21.72 19.91 12.22
CA THR A 519 21.70 21.28 11.67
C THR A 519 20.39 21.57 10.94
N GLN A 520 19.88 20.61 10.15
CA GLN A 520 18.61 20.80 9.45
C GLN A 520 17.39 20.69 10.38
N LEU A 521 17.40 19.75 11.30
CA LEU A 521 16.35 19.62 12.32
C LEU A 521 16.22 20.90 13.15
N ASN A 522 17.36 21.54 13.49
CA ASN A 522 17.40 22.76 14.27
C ASN A 522 16.73 23.96 13.55
N LYS A 523 16.72 24.00 12.23
CA LYS A 523 15.98 25.01 11.45
C LYS A 523 14.47 24.77 11.46
N ILE A 524 14.03 23.53 11.70
CA ILE A 524 12.62 23.18 11.84
C ILE A 524 12.17 23.43 13.29
N SER A 525 12.93 22.92 14.25
CA SER A 525 12.67 23.08 15.69
C SER A 525 13.93 22.76 16.49
N HIS A 526 14.34 23.71 17.36
CA HIS A 526 15.46 23.48 18.27
C HIS A 526 15.17 22.31 19.23
N ASP A 527 13.94 22.20 19.73
CA ASP A 527 13.50 21.09 20.59
C ASP A 527 13.78 19.72 19.94
N ILE A 528 13.41 19.54 18.67
CA ILE A 528 13.69 18.28 17.94
C ILE A 528 15.19 18.03 17.88
N ALA A 529 15.99 19.03 17.52
CA ALA A 529 17.44 18.88 17.42
C ALA A 529 18.09 18.51 18.75
N VAL A 530 17.64 19.12 19.86
CA VAL A 530 18.12 18.81 21.22
C VAL A 530 17.74 17.39 21.62
N ARG A 531 16.50 16.98 21.41
CA ARG A 531 16.02 15.63 21.77
C ARG A 531 16.71 14.54 20.96
N VAL A 532 16.88 14.73 19.65
CA VAL A 532 17.62 13.80 18.79
C VAL A 532 19.11 13.80 19.17
N GLY A 533 19.73 14.96 19.33
CA GLY A 533 21.14 15.11 19.70
C GLY A 533 21.48 14.43 21.02
N ARG A 534 20.60 14.52 22.03
CA ARG A 534 20.76 13.82 23.32
C ARG A 534 20.97 12.32 23.16
N ALA A 535 20.17 11.67 22.31
CA ALA A 535 20.31 10.24 22.05
C ALA A 535 21.59 9.88 21.28
N LEU A 536 22.06 10.77 20.42
CA LEU A 536 23.30 10.59 19.63
C LEU A 536 24.57 10.98 20.39
N GLY A 537 24.46 11.54 21.61
CA GLY A 537 25.59 12.08 22.36
C GLY A 537 26.23 13.31 21.68
N LEU A 538 25.42 14.11 20.99
CA LEU A 538 25.82 15.32 20.28
C LEU A 538 25.06 16.55 20.81
N GLU A 539 25.73 17.70 20.85
CA GLU A 539 25.08 18.97 21.13
C GLU A 539 24.36 19.50 19.88
N ALA A 540 23.12 19.96 20.07
CA ALA A 540 22.40 20.66 19.02
C ALA A 540 23.05 22.03 18.76
N PRO A 541 23.06 22.52 17.50
CA PRO A 541 23.48 23.90 17.20
C PRO A 541 22.59 24.92 17.94
N ALA A 542 23.08 26.17 18.08
CA ALA A 542 22.24 27.26 18.56
C ALA A 542 20.98 27.41 17.70
N ALA A 543 19.84 27.78 18.31
CA ALA A 543 18.55 27.84 17.63
C ALA A 543 18.60 28.76 16.38
N ASP A 544 18.22 28.23 15.23
CA ASP A 544 18.02 28.98 13.98
C ASP A 544 16.52 29.21 13.75
N THR A 545 16.04 30.36 14.16
CA THR A 545 14.61 30.68 14.26
C THR A 545 14.00 31.23 12.97
N ALA A 546 14.74 31.29 11.87
CA ALA A 546 14.29 31.95 10.64
C ALA A 546 12.98 31.40 10.07
N TYR A 547 12.70 30.11 10.32
CA TYR A 547 11.50 29.41 9.83
C TYR A 547 10.51 29.02 10.94
N TYR A 548 10.72 29.53 12.17
CA TYR A 548 9.88 29.16 13.30
C TYR A 548 8.52 29.86 13.25
N HIS A 549 7.49 29.10 13.51
CA HIS A 549 6.11 29.54 13.69
C HIS A 549 5.33 28.52 14.52
N ASP A 550 4.17 28.91 15.02
CA ASP A 550 3.28 28.06 15.82
C ASP A 550 2.00 27.67 15.08
N ASN A 551 1.99 27.81 13.75
CA ASN A 551 0.87 27.43 12.90
C ASN A 551 0.58 25.93 13.05
N LYS A 552 -0.71 25.58 12.99
CA LYS A 552 -1.24 24.23 13.02
C LYS A 552 -2.32 24.10 11.96
N THR A 553 -2.58 22.89 11.52
CA THR A 553 -3.72 22.52 10.66
C THR A 553 -4.29 21.18 11.13
N ASP A 554 -5.59 20.99 10.96
CA ASP A 554 -6.28 19.77 11.38
C ASP A 554 -6.05 18.60 10.42
N GLY A 555 -6.36 17.37 10.89
CA GLY A 555 -6.39 16.17 10.06
C GLY A 555 -5.04 15.51 9.77
N LEU A 556 -3.93 15.99 10.35
CA LEU A 556 -2.59 15.43 10.14
C LEU A 556 -2.22 14.32 11.14
N SER A 557 -2.89 14.21 12.28
CA SER A 557 -2.70 13.09 13.20
C SER A 557 -3.25 11.79 12.65
N ILE A 558 -2.61 10.68 12.98
CA ILE A 558 -3.03 9.32 12.61
C ILE A 558 -3.49 8.50 13.81
N PHE A 559 -3.12 8.90 15.03
CA PHE A 559 -3.54 8.27 16.27
C PHE A 559 -4.63 9.05 16.98
N GLY A 560 -5.46 8.32 17.78
CA GLY A 560 -6.44 8.91 18.71
C GLY A 560 -7.73 9.39 18.07
N GLU A 561 -8.01 9.01 16.83
CA GLU A 561 -9.35 8.98 16.24
C GLU A 561 -9.86 7.55 16.28
N GLU A 562 -11.14 7.35 16.61
CA GLU A 562 -11.75 6.04 16.56
C GLU A 562 -11.93 5.59 15.11
N LEU A 563 -11.65 4.32 14.84
CA LEU A 563 -11.93 3.73 13.53
C LEU A 563 -13.44 3.73 13.29
N PRO A 564 -13.91 4.19 12.13
CA PRO A 564 -15.35 4.16 11.77
C PRO A 564 -15.93 2.75 11.71
N THR A 565 -15.08 1.74 11.53
CA THR A 565 -15.45 0.33 11.49
C THR A 565 -14.35 -0.52 12.12
N ILE A 566 -14.77 -1.58 12.81
CA ILE A 566 -13.87 -2.62 13.34
C ILE A 566 -13.93 -3.91 12.49
N ALA A 567 -14.67 -3.89 11.40
CA ALA A 567 -14.77 -5.03 10.49
C ALA A 567 -13.38 -5.42 9.97
N THR A 568 -13.13 -6.73 9.89
CA THR A 568 -11.86 -7.34 9.47
C THR A 568 -10.69 -7.23 10.46
N LEU A 569 -10.83 -6.53 11.58
CA LEU A 569 -9.85 -6.63 12.66
C LEU A 569 -9.84 -8.05 13.24
N VAL A 570 -8.69 -8.44 13.77
CA VAL A 570 -8.43 -9.81 14.24
C VAL A 570 -8.25 -9.82 15.73
N VAL A 571 -9.03 -10.66 16.43
CA VAL A 571 -8.92 -10.89 17.88
C VAL A 571 -8.36 -12.27 18.14
N GLY A 572 -7.19 -12.34 18.77
CA GLY A 572 -6.61 -13.58 19.28
C GLY A 572 -7.22 -13.95 20.62
N VAL A 573 -7.85 -15.11 20.70
CA VAL A 573 -8.45 -15.61 21.95
C VAL A 573 -7.58 -16.75 22.51
N LEU A 574 -6.85 -16.46 23.57
CA LEU A 574 -5.97 -17.40 24.23
C LEU A 574 -6.80 -18.34 25.11
N THR A 575 -6.76 -19.64 24.82
CA THR A 575 -7.55 -20.67 25.46
C THR A 575 -6.67 -21.77 26.08
N SER A 576 -7.27 -22.66 26.86
CA SER A 576 -6.67 -23.93 27.23
C SER A 576 -7.52 -25.09 26.73
N THR A 577 -6.91 -26.01 25.98
CA THR A 577 -7.55 -27.23 25.48
C THR A 577 -7.95 -28.19 26.62
N HIS A 578 -7.42 -27.98 27.83
CA HIS A 578 -7.74 -28.76 29.05
C HIS A 578 -8.83 -28.11 29.90
N SER A 579 -9.45 -27.00 29.42
CA SER A 579 -10.51 -26.31 30.16
C SER A 579 -11.76 -26.14 29.29
N SER A 580 -12.82 -26.89 29.64
CA SER A 580 -14.12 -26.80 28.97
C SER A 580 -14.72 -25.37 29.07
N SER A 581 -14.51 -24.67 30.18
CA SER A 581 -14.97 -23.28 30.34
C SER A 581 -14.25 -22.35 29.39
N SER A 582 -12.94 -22.55 29.19
CA SER A 582 -12.11 -21.78 28.25
C SER A 582 -12.60 -21.92 26.81
N LEU A 583 -12.86 -23.16 26.38
CA LEU A 583 -13.35 -23.43 25.02
C LEU A 583 -14.79 -22.87 24.81
N ALA A 584 -15.68 -23.03 25.79
CA ALA A 584 -17.04 -22.47 25.71
C ALA A 584 -17.04 -20.94 25.63
N GLN A 585 -16.13 -20.27 26.35
CA GLN A 585 -15.99 -18.83 26.28
C GLN A 585 -15.44 -18.39 24.91
N ALA A 586 -14.49 -19.12 24.35
CA ALA A 586 -13.94 -18.83 23.03
C ALA A 586 -15.03 -18.92 21.93
N GLU A 587 -15.86 -19.96 21.98
CA GLU A 587 -16.99 -20.11 21.06
C GLU A 587 -18.02 -18.98 21.23
N SER A 588 -18.31 -18.58 22.46
CA SER A 588 -19.20 -17.45 22.75
C SER A 588 -18.63 -16.14 22.17
N LEU A 589 -17.32 -15.88 22.33
CA LEU A 589 -16.66 -14.70 21.75
C LEU A 589 -16.75 -14.70 20.22
N LYS A 590 -16.52 -15.86 19.58
CA LYS A 590 -16.67 -16.02 18.11
C LYS A 590 -18.06 -15.59 17.65
N ASN A 591 -19.10 -16.05 18.33
CA ASN A 591 -20.49 -15.74 18.02
C ASN A 591 -20.83 -14.26 18.24
N GLU A 592 -20.38 -13.66 19.34
CA GLU A 592 -20.63 -12.26 19.70
C GLU A 592 -19.94 -11.26 18.74
N PHE A 593 -18.75 -11.59 18.26
CA PHE A 593 -18.00 -10.75 17.31
C PHE A 593 -18.50 -10.86 15.86
N LYS A 594 -19.19 -11.98 15.52
CA LYS A 594 -19.65 -12.26 14.14
C LYS A 594 -20.47 -11.12 13.54
N SER A 595 -21.35 -10.51 14.31
CA SER A 595 -22.20 -9.39 13.87
C SER A 595 -21.44 -8.12 13.49
N SER A 596 -20.17 -8.01 13.88
CA SER A 596 -19.30 -6.88 13.62
C SER A 596 -18.24 -7.19 12.56
N ASN A 597 -18.31 -8.35 11.92
CA ASN A 597 -17.32 -8.85 10.96
C ASN A 597 -15.88 -8.81 11.52
N VAL A 598 -15.70 -8.96 12.83
CA VAL A 598 -14.40 -9.12 13.48
C VAL A 598 -14.02 -10.60 13.40
N THR A 599 -12.82 -10.88 12.98
CA THR A 599 -12.31 -12.24 12.95
C THR A 599 -11.78 -12.64 14.32
N VAL A 600 -12.24 -13.78 14.83
CA VAL A 600 -11.74 -14.38 16.06
C VAL A 600 -10.89 -15.60 15.73
N VAL A 601 -9.66 -15.62 16.21
CA VAL A 601 -8.71 -16.74 16.10
C VAL A 601 -8.50 -17.33 17.49
N THR A 602 -8.94 -18.56 17.68
CA THR A 602 -8.76 -19.27 18.95
C THR A 602 -7.39 -19.96 18.98
N VAL A 603 -6.65 -19.70 20.05
CA VAL A 603 -5.28 -20.21 20.23
C VAL A 603 -5.25 -21.16 21.41
N GLY A 604 -4.75 -22.39 21.20
CA GLY A 604 -4.65 -23.43 22.23
C GLY A 604 -3.31 -24.16 22.22
N GLU A 605 -3.12 -25.11 23.12
CA GLU A 605 -1.91 -25.92 23.23
C GLU A 605 -1.72 -26.85 22.03
N THR A 606 -2.83 -27.40 21.52
CA THR A 606 -2.90 -28.32 20.37
C THR A 606 -4.06 -27.96 19.47
N LEU A 607 -3.99 -28.35 18.20
CA LEU A 607 -5.15 -28.31 17.31
C LEU A 607 -6.19 -29.32 17.80
N ALA A 608 -7.38 -28.81 18.10
CA ALA A 608 -8.55 -29.58 18.56
C ALA A 608 -9.80 -28.89 18.03
N GLU A 609 -10.96 -29.51 18.24
CA GLU A 609 -12.24 -28.87 17.90
C GLU A 609 -12.35 -27.52 18.61
N GLY A 610 -12.66 -26.45 17.84
CA GLY A 610 -12.75 -25.09 18.33
C GLY A 610 -11.42 -24.34 18.48
N ILE A 611 -10.28 -24.94 18.12
CA ILE A 611 -8.93 -24.31 18.13
C ILE A 611 -8.48 -24.09 16.69
N ASP A 612 -8.27 -22.83 16.33
CA ASP A 612 -7.83 -22.42 14.99
C ASP A 612 -6.31 -22.44 14.86
N GLN A 613 -5.56 -22.21 15.95
CA GLN A 613 -4.10 -22.09 15.91
C GLN A 613 -3.46 -22.58 17.23
N THR A 614 -2.25 -23.14 17.12
CA THR A 614 -1.50 -23.51 18.33
C THR A 614 -0.67 -22.34 18.87
N TYR A 615 -0.34 -22.34 20.17
CA TYR A 615 0.62 -21.39 20.76
C TYR A 615 2.02 -21.48 20.10
N SER A 616 2.37 -22.59 19.47
CA SER A 616 3.61 -22.72 18.72
C SER A 616 3.65 -21.78 17.50
N ALA A 617 2.50 -21.62 16.82
CA ALA A 617 2.35 -20.80 15.62
C ALA A 617 1.87 -19.38 15.91
N ALA A 618 1.12 -19.17 17.01
CA ALA A 618 0.54 -17.89 17.35
C ALA A 618 1.58 -16.85 17.80
N ASP A 619 1.33 -15.62 17.39
CA ASP A 619 2.12 -14.45 17.80
C ASP A 619 1.22 -13.20 17.87
N ALA A 620 1.56 -12.24 18.73
CA ALA A 620 0.81 -11.00 18.89
C ALA A 620 0.72 -10.17 17.60
N VAL A 621 1.64 -10.34 16.65
CA VAL A 621 1.63 -9.64 15.35
C VAL A 621 0.38 -9.95 14.53
N ALA A 622 -0.24 -11.12 14.72
CA ALA A 622 -1.41 -11.54 13.96
C ALA A 622 -2.73 -10.92 14.46
N PHE A 623 -2.73 -10.28 15.63
CA PHE A 623 -3.94 -9.85 16.32
C PHE A 623 -3.98 -8.34 16.52
N ASP A 624 -5.13 -7.73 16.27
CA ASP A 624 -5.41 -6.33 16.59
C ASP A 624 -5.86 -6.16 18.06
N GLY A 625 -6.36 -7.23 18.67
CA GLY A 625 -6.67 -7.30 20.08
C GLY A 625 -6.52 -8.73 20.61
N ILE A 626 -6.32 -8.88 21.91
CA ILE A 626 -6.05 -10.18 22.54
C ILE A 626 -7.00 -10.39 23.72
N VAL A 627 -7.63 -11.56 23.80
CA VAL A 627 -8.49 -11.95 24.92
C VAL A 627 -7.94 -13.22 25.57
N VAL A 628 -7.86 -13.25 26.89
CA VAL A 628 -7.49 -14.42 27.69
C VAL A 628 -8.74 -14.98 28.36
N THR A 629 -9.07 -16.23 28.10
CA THR A 629 -10.23 -16.90 28.67
C THR A 629 -9.95 -17.46 30.07
N ASP A 630 -11.02 -17.71 30.82
CA ASP A 630 -10.96 -18.37 32.14
C ASP A 630 -10.40 -19.81 31.97
N GLY A 631 -9.40 -20.17 32.72
CA GLY A 631 -8.66 -21.43 32.61
C GLY A 631 -7.35 -21.35 31.83
N ALA A 632 -7.18 -20.35 30.95
CA ALA A 632 -5.93 -20.10 30.24
C ALA A 632 -4.87 -19.40 31.12
N GLU A 633 -5.25 -18.83 32.28
CA GLU A 633 -4.33 -18.19 33.21
C GLU A 633 -3.22 -19.13 33.71
N LYS A 634 -3.49 -20.45 33.74
CA LYS A 634 -2.49 -21.45 34.10
C LYS A 634 -1.34 -21.52 33.10
N LEU A 635 -1.62 -21.25 31.82
CA LEU A 635 -0.62 -21.24 30.75
C LEU A 635 0.24 -19.96 30.81
N ILE A 636 -0.37 -18.84 31.20
CA ILE A 636 0.34 -17.56 31.43
C ILE A 636 1.38 -17.72 32.52
N ASN A 637 1.02 -18.37 33.64
CA ASN A 637 1.91 -18.64 34.76
C ASN A 637 2.88 -19.82 34.50
N GLY A 638 2.57 -20.65 33.50
CA GLY A 638 3.35 -21.84 33.15
C GLY A 638 4.70 -21.49 32.52
N LYS A 639 5.78 -22.03 33.08
CA LYS A 639 7.14 -21.73 32.61
C LYS A 639 7.71 -22.73 31.61
N LYS A 640 7.08 -23.91 31.46
CA LYS A 640 7.60 -25.01 30.63
C LYS A 640 6.48 -25.67 29.84
N SER A 641 6.74 -25.88 28.57
CA SER A 641 5.90 -26.70 27.68
C SER A 641 6.82 -27.37 26.65
N THR A 642 6.40 -28.55 26.19
CA THR A 642 7.03 -29.25 25.05
C THR A 642 6.27 -28.93 23.73
N LEU A 643 5.10 -28.29 23.82
CA LEU A 643 4.21 -27.99 22.69
C LEU A 643 4.43 -26.62 22.09
N TYR A 644 5.07 -25.70 22.81
CA TYR A 644 5.31 -24.32 22.36
C TYR A 644 6.51 -23.71 23.10
N PRO A 645 7.13 -22.65 22.58
CA PRO A 645 8.24 -21.96 23.22
C PRO A 645 7.93 -21.53 24.65
N PRO A 646 8.86 -21.61 25.60
CA PRO A 646 8.64 -21.24 26.99
C PRO A 646 8.10 -19.82 27.13
N GLY A 647 7.00 -19.68 27.90
CA GLY A 647 6.37 -18.38 28.16
C GLY A 647 5.60 -17.76 26.99
N ARG A 648 5.36 -18.47 25.88
CA ARG A 648 4.65 -17.94 24.70
C ARG A 648 3.28 -17.32 25.00
N PRO A 649 2.38 -17.91 25.81
CA PRO A 649 1.10 -17.28 26.14
C PRO A 649 1.27 -15.91 26.83
N ALA A 650 2.18 -15.81 27.80
CA ALA A 650 2.50 -14.54 28.46
C ALA A 650 3.15 -13.52 27.51
N GLN A 651 4.03 -14.00 26.61
CA GLN A 651 4.66 -13.14 25.61
C GLN A 651 3.63 -12.50 24.68
N ILE A 652 2.65 -13.25 24.18
CA ILE A 652 1.59 -12.71 23.30
C ILE A 652 0.85 -11.57 23.99
N VAL A 653 0.49 -11.73 25.28
CA VAL A 653 -0.19 -10.68 26.03
C VAL A 653 0.71 -9.47 26.27
N ARG A 654 1.96 -9.69 26.66
CA ARG A 654 2.94 -8.64 26.93
C ARG A 654 3.23 -7.81 25.67
N ASP A 655 3.46 -8.47 24.56
CA ASP A 655 3.76 -7.80 23.29
C ASP A 655 2.53 -7.00 22.82
N GLY A 656 1.32 -7.56 22.94
CA GLY A 656 0.08 -6.83 22.70
C GLY A 656 -0.08 -5.60 23.59
N TYR A 657 0.29 -5.70 24.88
CA TYR A 657 0.30 -4.56 25.80
C TYR A 657 1.29 -3.47 25.38
N ASN A 658 2.54 -3.88 25.12
CA ASN A 658 3.61 -2.97 24.73
C ASN A 658 3.35 -2.28 23.38
N TRP A 659 2.58 -2.89 22.49
CA TRP A 659 2.18 -2.30 21.21
C TRP A 659 0.86 -1.52 21.27
N GLY A 660 0.35 -1.27 22.48
CA GLY A 660 -0.86 -0.46 22.69
C GLY A 660 -2.15 -1.14 22.25
N LYS A 661 -2.20 -2.47 22.08
CA LYS A 661 -3.40 -3.19 21.65
C LYS A 661 -4.41 -3.35 22.79
N PRO A 662 -5.73 -3.41 22.52
CA PRO A 662 -6.72 -3.75 23.52
C PRO A 662 -6.53 -5.18 24.03
N LEU A 663 -6.63 -5.38 25.35
CA LEU A 663 -6.50 -6.65 26.02
C LEU A 663 -7.76 -6.96 26.84
N GLY A 664 -8.30 -8.17 26.69
CA GLY A 664 -9.46 -8.66 27.42
C GLY A 664 -9.10 -9.84 28.33
N PHE A 665 -9.76 -9.91 29.49
CA PHE A 665 -9.56 -10.99 30.46
C PHE A 665 -10.92 -11.45 30.99
N LEU A 666 -11.20 -12.74 30.90
CA LEU A 666 -12.45 -13.34 31.39
C LEU A 666 -12.23 -14.11 32.70
N GLY A 667 -13.11 -13.89 33.66
CA GLY A 667 -13.13 -14.63 34.92
C GLY A 667 -11.81 -14.55 35.66
N ASN A 668 -11.23 -15.73 36.00
CA ASN A 668 -9.97 -15.83 36.74
C ASN A 668 -8.73 -15.35 35.95
N ALA A 669 -8.84 -15.22 34.63
CA ALA A 669 -7.74 -14.67 33.82
C ALA A 669 -7.39 -13.22 34.23
N ALA A 670 -8.28 -12.48 34.85
CA ALA A 670 -8.00 -11.15 35.41
C ALA A 670 -6.91 -11.17 36.50
N ASN A 671 -6.67 -12.32 37.15
CA ASN A 671 -5.65 -12.46 38.20
C ASN A 671 -4.23 -12.53 37.66
N VAL A 672 -4.04 -12.75 36.36
CA VAL A 672 -2.71 -12.89 35.76
C VAL A 672 -2.29 -11.68 34.89
N ILE A 673 -3.04 -10.58 34.93
CA ILE A 673 -2.73 -9.36 34.14
C ILE A 673 -1.27 -8.94 34.34
N GLN A 674 -0.83 -8.79 35.60
CA GLN A 674 0.57 -8.38 35.89
C GLN A 674 1.57 -9.46 35.57
N ALA A 675 1.25 -10.75 35.82
CA ALA A 675 2.12 -11.86 35.48
C ALA A 675 2.32 -12.02 33.98
N ALA A 676 1.35 -11.59 33.18
CA ALA A 676 1.44 -11.52 31.73
C ALA A 676 2.22 -10.30 31.20
N GLY A 677 2.71 -9.42 32.08
CA GLY A 677 3.44 -8.21 31.72
C GLY A 677 2.55 -7.04 31.32
N ALA A 678 1.26 -7.10 31.61
CA ALA A 678 0.33 -5.97 31.43
C ALA A 678 0.08 -5.28 32.78
N HIS A 679 -0.20 -3.98 32.73
CA HIS A 679 -0.55 -3.21 33.93
C HIS A 679 -1.99 -2.68 33.78
N LYS A 680 -2.70 -2.50 34.91
CA LYS A 680 -4.03 -1.88 34.88
C LYS A 680 -3.96 -0.48 34.25
N GLY A 681 -4.86 -0.19 33.30
CA GLY A 681 -4.88 1.07 32.58
C GLY A 681 -5.83 1.04 31.41
N SER A 682 -5.73 2.04 30.56
CA SER A 682 -6.55 2.15 29.33
C SER A 682 -6.38 0.94 28.42
N GLY A 683 -7.49 0.45 27.86
CA GLY A 683 -7.51 -0.68 26.93
C GLY A 683 -7.32 -2.04 27.61
N ILE A 684 -7.46 -2.13 28.95
CA ILE A 684 -7.50 -3.40 29.70
C ILE A 684 -8.92 -3.62 30.18
N TYR A 685 -9.54 -4.67 29.70
CA TYR A 685 -10.94 -5.02 29.98
C TYR A 685 -11.00 -6.35 30.74
N ALA A 686 -11.55 -6.33 31.95
CA ALA A 686 -11.73 -7.53 32.77
C ALA A 686 -13.22 -7.71 33.09
N GLN A 687 -13.82 -8.80 32.63
CA GLN A 687 -15.23 -9.09 32.78
C GLN A 687 -15.45 -10.56 33.18
N LYS A 688 -16.63 -10.86 33.73
CA LYS A 688 -16.99 -12.25 34.13
C LYS A 688 -17.53 -13.07 32.98
N ASN A 689 -18.20 -12.45 32.03
CA ASN A 689 -18.84 -13.14 30.92
C ASN A 689 -18.46 -12.53 29.55
N PRO A 690 -18.53 -13.32 28.46
CA PRO A 690 -18.13 -12.89 27.12
C PRO A 690 -18.92 -11.70 26.58
N GLY A 691 -20.22 -11.62 26.73
CA GLY A 691 -21.07 -10.55 26.18
C GLY A 691 -20.73 -9.17 26.73
N ASP A 692 -20.49 -9.06 28.05
CA ASP A 692 -20.02 -7.79 28.65
C ASP A 692 -18.62 -7.40 28.17
N LEU A 693 -17.73 -8.40 28.06
CA LEU A 693 -16.39 -8.15 27.53
C LEU A 693 -16.45 -7.62 26.10
N VAL A 694 -17.21 -8.28 25.21
CA VAL A 694 -17.29 -7.90 23.80
C VAL A 694 -17.84 -6.48 23.63
N ARG A 695 -18.87 -6.10 24.40
CA ARG A 695 -19.43 -4.74 24.38
C ARG A 695 -18.36 -3.67 24.64
N ASP A 696 -17.52 -3.88 25.65
CA ASP A 696 -16.48 -2.91 26.04
C ASP A 696 -15.26 -3.04 25.12
N PHE A 697 -14.92 -4.24 24.71
CA PHE A 697 -13.76 -4.53 23.85
C PHE A 697 -13.92 -3.99 22.42
N LYS A 698 -15.15 -3.93 21.87
CA LYS A 698 -15.45 -3.30 20.58
C LYS A 698 -15.02 -1.82 20.56
N LYS A 699 -15.20 -1.09 21.66
CA LYS A 699 -14.70 0.29 21.80
C LYS A 699 -13.18 0.31 21.78
N GLY A 700 -12.54 -0.65 22.46
CA GLY A 700 -11.09 -0.79 22.45
C GLY A 700 -10.53 -1.07 21.06
N LEU A 701 -11.21 -1.92 20.27
CA LEU A 701 -10.84 -2.17 18.87
C LEU A 701 -10.99 -0.92 18.00
N ALA A 702 -12.04 -0.12 18.21
CA ALA A 702 -12.24 1.14 17.50
C ALA A 702 -11.17 2.18 17.88
N THR A 703 -10.76 2.25 19.14
CA THR A 703 -9.62 3.10 19.59
C THR A 703 -8.30 2.64 18.97
N PHE A 704 -8.17 1.37 18.66
CA PHE A 704 -7.08 0.68 17.97
C PHE A 704 -5.74 0.70 18.72
N LYS A 705 -5.23 1.84 19.18
CA LYS A 705 -3.97 1.99 19.91
C LYS A 705 -4.13 2.84 21.16
N PHE A 706 -3.75 2.29 22.30
CA PHE A 706 -3.73 2.97 23.60
C PHE A 706 -2.38 3.65 23.83
N THR A 707 -2.30 4.87 23.35
CA THR A 707 -1.05 5.64 23.28
C THR A 707 -0.56 6.16 24.65
N ASP A 708 -1.41 6.18 25.66
CA ASP A 708 -1.08 6.51 27.06
C ASP A 708 -0.16 5.48 27.74
N ARG A 709 0.09 4.33 27.09
CA ARG A 709 1.05 3.31 27.56
C ARG A 709 2.49 3.61 27.13
N PHE A 710 2.72 4.61 26.29
CA PHE A 710 4.04 4.99 25.82
C PHE A 710 4.53 6.23 26.55
N ALA A 711 5.80 6.20 26.98
CA ALA A 711 6.41 7.32 27.67
C ALA A 711 6.62 8.53 26.72
N LEU A 712 6.49 9.72 27.28
CA LEU A 712 6.91 10.97 26.66
C LEU A 712 8.20 11.45 27.32
N ASP A 713 9.08 12.12 26.58
CA ASP A 713 10.28 12.76 27.15
C ASP A 713 9.90 13.68 28.32
N GLY A 714 10.60 13.53 29.44
CA GLY A 714 10.33 14.28 30.68
C GLY A 714 9.24 13.68 31.56
N GLN A 715 8.72 12.49 31.26
CA GLN A 715 7.77 11.73 32.08
C GLN A 715 8.38 10.42 32.64
N GLU A 716 9.71 10.34 32.68
CA GLU A 716 10.44 9.16 33.15
C GLU A 716 10.30 8.96 34.67
#